data_88ee7fe02438d7dbd55f5b54e7e46b48
#
_entry.id   88ee7fe02438d7dbd55f5b54e7e46b48
#
_cell.length_a   1.000
_cell.length_b   1.000
_cell.length_c   1.000
_cell.angle_alpha   90.00
_cell.angle_beta   90.00
_cell.angle_gamma   90.00
#
_symmetry.space_group_name_H-M   'P 1'
#
loop_
_entity.id
_entity.type
_entity.pdbx_description
1 polymer ?
#
loop_
_entity_poly.entity_id
_entity_poly.type
_entity_poly.pdbx_seq_one_letter_code
_entity_poly.pdbx_strand_id
1 'polypeptide(L)'
;MSKLNKKLFRDLKNNKSQFINIFIMVFLGVFVFSGIHSYMDGMDISSKNYYENNNLEDIWISGENFTEEDLEQVKKLDNVKDAERQVSIITELEGFEDVTLETIFIESNNISKFFVEDGGESFDRNKDGVWIDSFLAKNLGLSVGDEITFKYQTNKITKKILGLIYTPDHVYFMKDDTAIFPTHKDYGFVYLSIDQFPNEYIYDMLKENIVDESSTLSTLYNFSDEFWPAATKAIDAKDYIIFTNMIVDVKDVEKIDDTKRDIENNIESAMAVTDREASVSYEGYNSEIEEGDTYSGVFTFLFLFIALLSVVTTMNRFVKSERTQIGTLKALGYKRRKIIFHYVSYGFFISLIASFLGIIVGAVILGRFFLNMEMTYFEIPIYSTYILPIVYILAIIVVILVTIVTYLSCRKILMESAVDALRVEVPKVKLSKFNITNLWIFKNSSISTKWNLRDVFRNKGRSLMAIVGVIGCTMLIVCAFGMLDSMNSYLDWEFEVISNFKYKLVLKNDYKDKTLDELKEKYGDSTSKTVGIEIKNGDKKEANSITVNDSKGYLQVTGHNREIISLNNDGIYITEKLANKLGLGIGDSISWHVFGDDDWYDTKISGLNSDPQSQSLTMTREYYESLGFKYKPDSIYTNLDMSNIESIAGVESIQSIENLKEGMLAMLNTMKSMIVIFVVVSAILGFVIIYNLGILSFTEKEYQFATLKVLGFKDKQIRDIFEKQNIWLSIIASFIGLPLGFIMTDYIFRMALGENYDFNAKIKVVTYIIAFFGSMLVSLFVNKVLSKKINKIDMVTSLKGNE
;
A
#
# COMPACT_ATOMS: atom_id res chain seq x y z
N MET A 1 -30.15 -18.51 -38.42
CA MET A 1 -30.30 -17.42 -37.37
C MET A 1 -31.76 -16.99 -37.34
N SER A 2 -32.38 -16.89 -36.14
CA SER A 2 -33.74 -16.38 -35.99
C SER A 2 -33.83 -14.93 -36.45
N LYS A 3 -35.03 -14.48 -36.91
CA LYS A 3 -35.24 -13.07 -37.35
C LYS A 3 -34.87 -12.08 -36.23
N LEU A 4 -35.07 -12.46 -34.96
CA LEU A 4 -34.71 -11.66 -33.82
C LEU A 4 -33.18 -11.54 -33.62
N ASN A 5 -32.41 -12.58 -33.92
CA ASN A 5 -30.94 -12.50 -33.84
C ASN A 5 -30.35 -11.55 -34.90
N LYS A 6 -30.92 -11.56 -36.14
CA LYS A 6 -30.54 -10.58 -37.16
C LYS A 6 -30.88 -9.16 -36.75
N LYS A 7 -32.02 -8.95 -36.04
CA LYS A 7 -32.40 -7.67 -35.47
C LYS A 7 -31.38 -7.22 -34.41
N LEU A 8 -30.92 -8.12 -33.52
CA LEU A 8 -29.93 -7.82 -32.50
C LEU A 8 -28.67 -7.16 -33.08
N PHE A 9 -28.06 -7.79 -34.08
CA PHE A 9 -26.85 -7.25 -34.73
C PHE A 9 -27.10 -5.90 -35.40
N ARG A 10 -28.28 -5.72 -36.05
CA ARG A 10 -28.63 -4.47 -36.69
C ARG A 10 -28.83 -3.33 -35.66
N ASP A 11 -29.49 -3.62 -34.55
CA ASP A 11 -29.73 -2.66 -33.51
C ASP A 11 -28.44 -2.25 -32.79
N LEU A 12 -27.52 -3.21 -32.54
CA LEU A 12 -26.16 -2.94 -32.04
C LEU A 12 -25.41 -2.00 -33.00
N LYS A 13 -25.51 -2.24 -34.31
CA LYS A 13 -24.86 -1.37 -35.31
C LYS A 13 -25.48 0.01 -35.38
N ASN A 14 -26.81 0.14 -35.26
CA ASN A 14 -27.51 1.42 -35.34
C ASN A 14 -27.37 2.27 -34.06
N ASN A 15 -27.26 1.61 -32.89
CA ASN A 15 -27.17 2.25 -31.59
C ASN A 15 -25.78 2.10 -30.93
N LYS A 16 -24.70 2.07 -31.72
CA LYS A 16 -23.31 1.81 -31.28
C LYS A 16 -22.91 2.61 -30.04
N SER A 17 -23.16 3.92 -30.04
CA SER A 17 -22.76 4.81 -28.94
C SER A 17 -23.35 4.40 -27.58
N GLN A 18 -24.59 3.88 -27.57
CA GLN A 18 -25.25 3.46 -26.33
C GLN A 18 -24.67 2.14 -25.80
N PHE A 19 -24.45 1.20 -26.69
CA PHE A 19 -23.92 -0.12 -26.33
C PHE A 19 -22.42 -0.09 -25.98
N ILE A 20 -21.66 0.76 -26.68
CA ILE A 20 -20.25 1.03 -26.34
C ILE A 20 -20.13 1.61 -24.93
N ASN A 21 -21.04 2.51 -24.52
CA ASN A 21 -21.03 3.05 -23.16
C ASN A 21 -21.26 1.97 -22.09
N ILE A 22 -22.23 1.05 -22.31
CA ILE A 22 -22.45 -0.07 -21.38
C ILE A 22 -21.19 -0.96 -21.35
N PHE A 23 -20.64 -1.26 -22.52
CA PHE A 23 -19.43 -2.07 -22.66
C PHE A 23 -18.27 -1.45 -21.89
N ILE A 24 -17.93 -0.18 -22.11
CA ILE A 24 -16.80 0.49 -21.45
C ILE A 24 -16.99 0.53 -19.93
N MET A 25 -18.21 0.81 -19.45
CA MET A 25 -18.48 0.90 -18.02
C MET A 25 -18.31 -0.46 -17.31
N VAL A 26 -18.83 -1.54 -17.90
CA VAL A 26 -18.65 -2.89 -17.35
C VAL A 26 -17.21 -3.36 -17.50
N PHE A 27 -16.60 -3.07 -18.65
CA PHE A 27 -15.20 -3.35 -18.90
C PHE A 27 -14.28 -2.70 -17.87
N LEU A 28 -14.43 -1.38 -17.63
CA LEU A 28 -13.59 -0.66 -16.66
C LEU A 28 -13.74 -1.23 -15.23
N GLY A 29 -14.96 -1.56 -14.80
CA GLY A 29 -15.17 -2.14 -13.47
C GLY A 29 -14.47 -3.49 -13.32
N VAL A 30 -14.58 -4.38 -14.30
CA VAL A 30 -13.92 -5.70 -14.27
C VAL A 30 -12.42 -5.58 -14.54
N PHE A 31 -12.00 -4.64 -15.40
CA PHE A 31 -10.59 -4.36 -15.71
C PHE A 31 -9.79 -3.95 -14.47
N VAL A 32 -10.31 -2.98 -13.69
CA VAL A 32 -9.65 -2.52 -12.47
C VAL A 32 -9.60 -3.64 -11.42
N PHE A 33 -10.72 -4.32 -11.20
CA PHE A 33 -10.78 -5.43 -10.26
C PHE A 33 -9.80 -6.55 -10.64
N SER A 34 -9.85 -7.02 -11.89
CA SER A 34 -8.96 -8.08 -12.35
C SER A 34 -7.50 -7.66 -12.33
N GLY A 35 -7.21 -6.40 -12.64
CA GLY A 35 -5.85 -5.85 -12.59
C GLY A 35 -5.28 -5.89 -11.18
N ILE A 36 -6.00 -5.34 -10.21
CA ILE A 36 -5.55 -5.29 -8.81
C ILE A 36 -5.44 -6.71 -8.24
N HIS A 37 -6.49 -7.54 -8.34
CA HIS A 37 -6.42 -8.91 -7.80
C HIS A 37 -5.36 -9.76 -8.48
N SER A 38 -5.12 -9.64 -9.78
CA SER A 38 -4.15 -10.49 -10.45
C SER A 38 -2.70 -10.21 -10.04
N TYR A 39 -2.36 -8.98 -9.63
CA TYR A 39 -1.03 -8.71 -9.09
C TYR A 39 -0.94 -9.10 -7.61
N MET A 40 -1.98 -8.88 -6.81
CA MET A 40 -2.03 -9.32 -5.41
C MET A 40 -1.95 -10.86 -5.30
N ASP A 41 -2.80 -11.56 -6.05
CA ASP A 41 -2.72 -13.03 -6.17
C ASP A 41 -1.33 -13.46 -6.69
N GLY A 42 -0.72 -12.63 -7.55
CA GLY A 42 0.64 -12.83 -8.07
C GLY A 42 1.69 -12.73 -6.98
N MET A 43 1.61 -11.72 -6.13
CA MET A 43 2.48 -11.55 -4.96
C MET A 43 2.31 -12.72 -3.99
N ASP A 44 1.08 -13.00 -3.56
CA ASP A 44 0.78 -14.04 -2.58
C ASP A 44 1.24 -15.44 -3.03
N ILE A 45 0.92 -15.84 -4.25
CA ILE A 45 1.31 -17.16 -4.78
C ILE A 45 2.82 -17.25 -5.02
N SER A 46 3.43 -16.17 -5.53
CA SER A 46 4.87 -16.16 -5.80
C SER A 46 5.69 -16.26 -4.51
N SER A 47 5.30 -15.52 -3.46
CA SER A 47 5.97 -15.60 -2.16
C SER A 47 5.78 -16.95 -1.49
N LYS A 48 4.55 -17.49 -1.46
CA LYS A 48 4.30 -18.82 -0.90
C LYS A 48 5.12 -19.90 -1.58
N ASN A 49 5.14 -19.90 -2.91
CA ASN A 49 5.97 -20.85 -3.67
C ASN A 49 7.47 -20.65 -3.38
N TYR A 50 7.91 -19.40 -3.23
CA TYR A 50 9.30 -19.09 -2.93
C TYR A 50 9.69 -19.57 -1.52
N TYR A 51 8.87 -19.28 -0.51
CA TYR A 51 9.07 -19.71 0.87
C TYR A 51 9.06 -21.24 1.01
N GLU A 52 8.10 -21.93 0.38
CA GLU A 52 8.02 -23.38 0.40
C GLU A 52 9.19 -24.05 -0.31
N ASN A 53 9.57 -23.57 -1.50
CA ASN A 53 10.66 -24.18 -2.29
C ASN A 53 12.05 -23.94 -1.66
N ASN A 54 12.19 -22.85 -0.93
CA ASN A 54 13.44 -22.42 -0.32
C ASN A 54 13.46 -22.69 1.20
N ASN A 55 12.44 -23.36 1.74
CA ASN A 55 12.33 -23.79 3.14
C ASN A 55 12.60 -22.64 4.12
N LEU A 56 11.81 -21.55 4.01
CA LEU A 56 11.90 -20.42 4.94
C LEU A 56 11.77 -20.93 6.38
N GLU A 57 12.61 -20.46 7.30
CA GLU A 57 12.54 -20.78 8.72
C GLU A 57 11.17 -20.46 9.32
N ASP A 58 10.78 -21.24 10.32
CA ASP A 58 9.56 -21.01 11.11
C ASP A 58 9.82 -20.22 12.38
N ILE A 59 10.99 -20.45 13.00
CA ILE A 59 11.43 -19.80 14.24
C ILE A 59 12.84 -19.26 14.07
N TRP A 60 13.02 -18.05 14.57
CA TRP A 60 14.31 -17.38 14.71
C TRP A 60 14.65 -17.26 16.20
N ILE A 61 15.88 -17.65 16.56
CA ILE A 61 16.40 -17.58 17.91
C ILE A 61 17.63 -16.68 17.91
N SER A 62 17.61 -15.63 18.71
CA SER A 62 18.77 -14.79 18.99
C SER A 62 19.30 -15.08 20.38
N GLY A 63 20.60 -15.10 20.58
CA GLY A 63 21.22 -15.39 21.86
C GLY A 63 22.68 -14.96 21.93
N GLU A 64 23.32 -15.27 23.06
CA GLU A 64 24.71 -14.86 23.30
C GLU A 64 25.73 -15.74 22.55
N ASN A 65 25.55 -17.06 22.62
CA ASN A 65 26.44 -18.02 21.97
C ASN A 65 25.81 -19.42 21.94
N PHE A 66 25.36 -19.86 20.79
CA PHE A 66 24.77 -21.19 20.61
C PHE A 66 25.85 -22.25 20.36
N THR A 67 26.03 -23.14 21.33
CA THR A 67 26.94 -24.27 21.26
C THR A 67 26.41 -25.39 20.36
N GLU A 68 27.24 -26.38 20.04
CA GLU A 68 26.81 -27.61 19.37
C GLU A 68 25.80 -28.40 20.23
N GLU A 69 25.91 -28.32 21.57
CA GLU A 69 24.99 -28.96 22.51
C GLU A 69 23.61 -28.31 22.44
N ASP A 70 23.52 -26.96 22.36
CA ASP A 70 22.27 -26.23 22.20
C ASP A 70 21.58 -26.61 20.89
N LEU A 71 22.35 -26.65 19.78
CA LEU A 71 21.81 -27.07 18.47
C LEU A 71 21.22 -28.47 18.53
N GLU A 72 21.96 -29.43 19.15
CA GLU A 72 21.50 -30.80 19.30
C GLU A 72 20.30 -30.93 20.25
N GLN A 73 20.18 -30.05 21.26
CA GLN A 73 19.02 -29.97 22.12
C GLN A 73 17.78 -29.49 21.36
N VAL A 74 17.90 -28.39 20.59
CA VAL A 74 16.82 -27.87 19.74
C VAL A 74 16.37 -28.93 18.73
N LYS A 75 17.29 -29.60 18.05
CA LYS A 75 16.97 -30.67 17.07
C LYS A 75 16.22 -31.89 17.71
N LYS A 76 16.35 -32.09 19.00
CA LYS A 76 15.67 -33.19 19.71
C LYS A 76 14.25 -32.85 20.15
N LEU A 77 13.83 -31.61 20.08
CA LEU A 77 12.44 -31.21 20.41
C LEU A 77 11.46 -31.88 19.46
N ASP A 78 10.32 -32.31 19.97
CA ASP A 78 9.37 -33.16 19.25
C ASP A 78 8.87 -32.55 17.93
N ASN A 79 8.62 -31.24 17.92
CA ASN A 79 8.09 -30.51 16.75
C ASN A 79 9.19 -29.95 15.84
N VAL A 80 10.45 -29.98 16.23
CA VAL A 80 11.56 -29.49 15.39
C VAL A 80 11.89 -30.53 14.32
N LYS A 81 11.98 -30.07 13.07
CA LYS A 81 12.38 -30.87 11.91
C LYS A 81 13.87 -30.77 11.67
N ASP A 82 14.42 -29.55 11.66
CA ASP A 82 15.84 -29.22 11.56
C ASP A 82 16.11 -27.86 12.21
N ALA A 83 17.41 -27.59 12.52
CA ALA A 83 17.88 -26.31 13.00
C ALA A 83 19.30 -26.05 12.51
N GLU A 84 19.66 -24.79 12.25
CA GLU A 84 20.98 -24.37 11.79
C GLU A 84 21.45 -23.14 12.55
N ARG A 85 22.73 -23.09 12.91
CA ARG A 85 23.35 -21.92 13.53
C ARG A 85 23.94 -21.03 12.46
N GLN A 86 23.97 -19.74 12.74
CA GLN A 86 24.62 -18.77 11.88
C GLN A 86 25.21 -17.60 12.67
N VAL A 87 26.18 -16.94 12.06
CA VAL A 87 26.80 -15.73 12.59
C VAL A 87 26.52 -14.60 11.64
N SER A 88 25.92 -13.52 12.12
CA SER A 88 25.73 -12.29 11.34
C SER A 88 26.59 -11.17 11.93
N ILE A 89 27.33 -10.47 11.07
CA ILE A 89 28.11 -9.28 11.43
C ILE A 89 27.87 -8.19 10.39
N ILE A 90 27.88 -6.94 10.81
CA ILE A 90 27.80 -5.80 9.89
C ILE A 90 29.20 -5.44 9.42
N THR A 91 29.40 -5.40 8.12
CA THR A 91 30.68 -5.05 7.48
C THR A 91 30.51 -3.90 6.50
N GLU A 92 31.60 -3.17 6.23
CA GLU A 92 31.64 -2.12 5.19
C GLU A 92 32.18 -2.69 3.88
N LEU A 93 31.63 -2.26 2.74
CA LEU A 93 32.14 -2.67 1.43
C LEU A 93 33.18 -1.66 0.94
N GLU A 94 34.47 -2.09 0.85
CA GLU A 94 35.55 -1.21 0.42
C GLU A 94 35.40 -0.79 -1.06
N GLY A 95 35.65 0.48 -1.33
CA GLY A 95 35.56 1.05 -2.69
C GLY A 95 34.17 1.60 -3.05
N PHE A 96 33.19 1.47 -2.18
CA PHE A 96 31.88 2.04 -2.31
C PHE A 96 31.58 2.88 -1.07
N GLU A 97 31.14 4.12 -1.29
CA GLU A 97 30.90 5.09 -0.22
C GLU A 97 29.58 4.73 0.48
N ASP A 98 29.60 4.64 1.82
CA ASP A 98 28.45 4.37 2.68
C ASP A 98 27.70 3.03 2.45
N VAL A 99 28.33 2.02 1.79
CA VAL A 99 27.73 0.70 1.60
C VAL A 99 28.09 -0.23 2.73
N THR A 100 27.09 -0.71 3.45
CA THR A 100 27.22 -1.71 4.51
C THR A 100 26.56 -3.02 4.11
N LEU A 101 27.08 -4.12 4.63
CA LEU A 101 26.61 -5.48 4.34
C LEU A 101 26.32 -6.22 5.64
N GLU A 102 25.18 -6.86 5.70
CA GLU A 102 24.99 -7.95 6.64
C GLU A 102 25.75 -9.17 6.11
N THR A 103 26.83 -9.52 6.80
CA THR A 103 27.70 -10.63 6.42
C THR A 103 27.38 -11.84 7.26
N ILE A 104 26.77 -12.84 6.61
CA ILE A 104 26.19 -14.00 7.26
C ILE A 104 27.05 -15.23 6.96
N PHE A 105 27.57 -15.85 8.02
CA PHE A 105 28.33 -17.09 7.92
C PHE A 105 27.45 -18.28 8.33
N ILE A 106 27.33 -19.26 7.44
CA ILE A 106 26.44 -20.42 7.59
C ILE A 106 27.17 -21.74 7.56
N GLU A 107 26.70 -22.73 8.34
CA GLU A 107 27.22 -24.11 8.33
C GLU A 107 26.63 -24.93 7.18
N SER A 108 25.39 -24.67 6.80
CA SER A 108 24.65 -25.31 5.70
C SER A 108 23.66 -24.34 5.08
N ASN A 109 22.99 -24.71 4.00
CA ASN A 109 21.99 -23.93 3.32
C ASN A 109 20.75 -24.81 3.04
N ASN A 110 20.17 -25.38 4.14
CA ASN A 110 19.00 -26.24 4.04
C ASN A 110 17.73 -25.55 4.56
N ILE A 111 17.87 -24.68 5.57
CA ILE A 111 16.83 -23.80 6.06
C ILE A 111 17.10 -22.41 5.47
N SER A 112 16.06 -21.69 5.09
CA SER A 112 16.14 -20.40 4.38
C SER A 112 17.13 -20.42 3.21
N LYS A 113 17.00 -21.48 2.45
CA LYS A 113 17.89 -21.76 1.31
C LYS A 113 17.85 -20.61 0.29
N PHE A 114 18.97 -19.95 0.06
CA PHE A 114 19.04 -18.90 -0.92
C PHE A 114 18.93 -19.42 -2.37
N PHE A 115 18.28 -18.67 -3.20
CA PHE A 115 18.15 -18.89 -4.64
C PHE A 115 19.32 -18.23 -5.35
N VAL A 116 20.01 -18.97 -6.20
CA VAL A 116 21.15 -18.46 -6.99
C VAL A 116 20.70 -18.12 -8.41
N GLU A 117 21.04 -16.93 -8.89
CA GLU A 117 20.76 -16.54 -10.28
C GLU A 117 21.55 -17.36 -11.30
N ASP A 118 21.04 -17.38 -12.54
CA ASP A 118 21.69 -18.07 -13.65
C ASP A 118 23.15 -17.59 -13.86
N GLY A 119 24.09 -18.51 -13.86
CA GLY A 119 25.51 -18.25 -14.01
C GLY A 119 26.26 -18.23 -12.68
N GLY A 120 25.58 -18.26 -11.53
CA GLY A 120 26.19 -18.42 -10.22
C GLY A 120 26.39 -19.89 -9.83
N GLU A 121 27.20 -20.12 -8.81
CA GLU A 121 27.47 -21.43 -8.25
C GLU A 121 26.60 -21.72 -7.03
N SER A 122 26.10 -22.94 -6.91
CA SER A 122 25.37 -23.36 -5.71
C SER A 122 26.25 -23.34 -4.47
N PHE A 123 25.64 -23.18 -3.28
CA PHE A 123 26.36 -23.26 -2.02
C PHE A 123 27.14 -24.58 -1.90
N ASP A 124 28.40 -24.43 -1.55
CA ASP A 124 29.30 -25.54 -1.21
C ASP A 124 30.21 -25.05 -0.10
N ARG A 125 30.13 -25.70 1.04
CA ARG A 125 30.89 -25.34 2.27
C ARG A 125 32.41 -25.24 2.05
N ASN A 126 32.96 -26.01 1.09
CA ASN A 126 34.40 -26.07 0.82
C ASN A 126 34.86 -25.02 -0.20
N LYS A 127 33.98 -24.26 -0.82
CA LYS A 127 34.35 -23.25 -1.80
C LYS A 127 34.76 -21.94 -1.13
N ASP A 128 35.84 -21.37 -1.59
CA ASP A 128 36.33 -20.05 -1.18
C ASP A 128 35.69 -18.97 -2.05
N GLY A 129 34.87 -18.13 -1.48
CA GLY A 129 34.15 -17.05 -2.14
C GLY A 129 32.84 -16.68 -1.42
N VAL A 130 32.05 -15.83 -2.04
CA VAL A 130 30.90 -15.20 -1.43
C VAL A 130 29.71 -15.21 -2.38
N TRP A 131 28.53 -15.33 -1.81
CA TRP A 131 27.24 -15.10 -2.48
C TRP A 131 26.66 -13.79 -2.00
N ILE A 132 26.41 -12.86 -2.93
CA ILE A 132 25.97 -11.48 -2.64
C ILE A 132 24.55 -11.25 -3.09
N ASP A 133 23.81 -10.42 -2.34
CA ASP A 133 22.50 -9.88 -2.70
C ASP A 133 22.48 -9.37 -4.14
N SER A 134 21.53 -9.88 -4.90
CA SER A 134 21.36 -9.58 -6.33
C SER A 134 20.97 -8.13 -6.61
N PHE A 135 20.13 -7.53 -5.76
CA PHE A 135 19.70 -6.14 -5.93
C PHE A 135 20.86 -5.18 -5.68
N LEU A 136 21.56 -5.35 -4.56
CA LEU A 136 22.74 -4.53 -4.25
C LEU A 136 23.81 -4.69 -5.32
N ALA A 137 24.17 -5.93 -5.68
CA ALA A 137 25.20 -6.19 -6.69
C ALA A 137 24.90 -5.50 -8.02
N LYS A 138 23.64 -5.57 -8.50
CA LYS A 138 23.22 -4.91 -9.73
C LYS A 138 23.29 -3.38 -9.63
N ASN A 139 22.91 -2.82 -8.48
CA ASN A 139 23.02 -1.37 -8.26
C ASN A 139 24.45 -0.86 -8.22
N LEU A 140 25.37 -1.66 -7.68
CA LEU A 140 26.79 -1.35 -7.63
C LEU A 140 27.56 -1.73 -8.92
N GLY A 141 26.88 -2.41 -9.86
CA GLY A 141 27.51 -2.90 -11.11
C GLY A 141 28.44 -4.09 -10.93
N LEU A 142 28.25 -4.87 -9.85
CA LEU A 142 29.01 -6.07 -9.55
C LEU A 142 28.44 -7.30 -10.28
N SER A 143 29.30 -8.26 -10.59
CA SER A 143 28.96 -9.47 -11.34
C SER A 143 29.65 -10.69 -10.77
N VAL A 144 29.16 -11.89 -11.10
CA VAL A 144 29.82 -13.16 -10.74
C VAL A 144 31.24 -13.18 -11.30
N GLY A 145 32.19 -13.44 -10.42
CA GLY A 145 33.63 -13.50 -10.75
C GLY A 145 34.42 -12.27 -10.34
N ASP A 146 33.76 -11.16 -10.00
CA ASP A 146 34.42 -9.97 -9.45
C ASP A 146 34.90 -10.24 -8.02
N GLU A 147 35.90 -9.49 -7.58
CA GLU A 147 36.40 -9.54 -6.21
C GLU A 147 35.85 -8.36 -5.42
N ILE A 148 35.38 -8.63 -4.20
CA ILE A 148 34.91 -7.61 -3.27
C ILE A 148 35.68 -7.73 -1.96
N THR A 149 35.89 -6.60 -1.29
CA THR A 149 36.62 -6.53 -0.02
C THR A 149 35.67 -6.02 1.05
N PHE A 150 35.49 -6.80 2.10
CA PHE A 150 34.75 -6.41 3.30
C PHE A 150 35.69 -5.87 4.34
N LYS A 151 35.24 -4.88 5.08
CA LYS A 151 35.97 -4.32 6.21
C LYS A 151 35.13 -4.50 7.48
N TYR A 152 35.71 -5.17 8.46
CA TYR A 152 35.17 -5.25 9.81
C TYR A 152 36.21 -4.66 10.77
N GLN A 153 35.91 -3.55 11.41
CA GLN A 153 36.83 -2.75 12.20
C GLN A 153 38.11 -2.43 11.41
N THR A 154 39.23 -3.01 11.81
CA THR A 154 40.56 -2.83 11.15
C THR A 154 40.92 -3.91 10.14
N ASN A 155 40.16 -5.00 10.11
CA ASN A 155 40.45 -6.18 9.30
C ASN A 155 39.73 -6.13 7.95
N LYS A 156 40.36 -6.65 6.92
CA LYS A 156 39.85 -6.72 5.55
C LYS A 156 39.87 -8.13 5.03
N ILE A 157 38.80 -8.55 4.39
CA ILE A 157 38.71 -9.83 3.70
C ILE A 157 38.32 -9.56 2.25
N THR A 158 39.13 -10.08 1.33
CA THR A 158 38.83 -10.05 -0.09
C THR A 158 38.35 -11.41 -0.55
N LYS A 159 37.20 -11.47 -1.20
CA LYS A 159 36.57 -12.68 -1.70
C LYS A 159 36.04 -12.50 -3.11
N LYS A 160 35.99 -13.59 -3.87
CA LYS A 160 35.38 -13.63 -5.20
C LYS A 160 33.89 -13.89 -5.11
N ILE A 161 33.12 -13.17 -5.89
CA ILE A 161 31.64 -13.39 -6.01
C ILE A 161 31.42 -14.71 -6.76
N LEU A 162 30.81 -15.69 -6.09
CA LEU A 162 30.44 -16.99 -6.64
C LEU A 162 29.04 -17.00 -7.23
N GLY A 163 28.16 -16.14 -6.72
CA GLY A 163 26.77 -16.02 -7.19
C GLY A 163 26.06 -14.77 -6.71
N LEU A 164 25.10 -14.32 -7.51
CA LEU A 164 24.11 -13.35 -7.10
C LEU A 164 22.91 -14.12 -6.55
N ILE A 165 22.41 -13.73 -5.39
CA ILE A 165 21.39 -14.50 -4.66
C ILE A 165 20.21 -13.67 -4.24
N TYR A 166 19.12 -14.38 -3.96
CA TYR A 166 17.95 -13.94 -3.21
C TYR A 166 17.74 -14.89 -2.05
N THR A 167 17.29 -14.38 -0.90
CA THR A 167 16.99 -15.24 0.24
C THR A 167 15.55 -15.07 0.70
N PRO A 168 14.88 -16.14 1.17
CA PRO A 168 13.47 -16.05 1.53
C PRO A 168 13.22 -15.27 2.82
N ASP A 169 14.19 -15.14 3.70
CA ASP A 169 14.16 -14.37 4.94
C ASP A 169 14.38 -12.86 4.72
N HIS A 170 14.90 -12.45 3.55
CA HIS A 170 15.22 -11.06 3.21
C HIS A 170 14.38 -10.55 2.02
N VAL A 171 13.13 -11.01 1.86
CA VAL A 171 12.25 -10.56 0.75
C VAL A 171 11.95 -9.07 0.82
N TYR A 172 11.82 -8.51 2.02
CA TYR A 172 11.70 -7.08 2.30
C TYR A 172 12.80 -6.68 3.26
N PHE A 173 13.98 -6.36 2.73
CA PHE A 173 15.18 -6.20 3.51
C PHE A 173 15.48 -4.73 3.81
N MET A 174 15.43 -4.37 5.07
CA MET A 174 15.68 -3.01 5.55
C MET A 174 16.95 -2.96 6.39
N LYS A 175 17.67 -1.85 6.31
CA LYS A 175 18.94 -1.64 7.02
C LYS A 175 18.77 -1.70 8.55
N ASP A 176 17.68 -1.15 9.04
CA ASP A 176 17.34 -1.08 10.47
C ASP A 176 15.85 -0.74 10.65
N ASP A 177 15.39 -0.79 11.89
CA ASP A 177 13.98 -0.51 12.26
C ASP A 177 13.52 0.93 11.95
N THR A 178 14.43 1.82 11.58
CA THR A 178 14.09 3.20 11.20
C THR A 178 13.90 3.37 9.70
N ALA A 179 14.39 2.43 8.90
CA ALA A 179 14.16 2.40 7.46
C ALA A 179 12.71 2.00 7.20
N ILE A 180 12.02 2.73 6.32
CA ILE A 180 10.63 2.45 5.96
C ILE A 180 10.54 1.63 4.67
N PHE A 181 11.59 1.71 3.85
CA PHE A 181 11.69 1.01 2.57
C PHE A 181 13.10 0.53 2.27
N PRO A 182 13.24 -0.62 1.60
CA PRO A 182 14.52 -1.09 1.10
C PRO A 182 15.10 -0.08 0.11
N THR A 183 16.35 0.30 0.30
CA THR A 183 17.06 1.18 -0.63
C THR A 183 17.85 0.41 -1.67
N HIS A 184 18.34 -0.76 -1.34
CA HIS A 184 19.19 -1.65 -2.16
C HIS A 184 20.39 -0.94 -2.81
N LYS A 185 20.79 0.22 -2.27
CA LYS A 185 21.90 1.02 -2.79
C LYS A 185 23.09 1.04 -1.86
N ASP A 186 22.82 1.13 -0.58
CA ASP A 186 23.77 1.36 0.51
C ASP A 186 23.74 0.25 1.57
N TYR A 187 22.82 -0.70 1.41
CA TYR A 187 22.67 -1.84 2.32
C TYR A 187 22.24 -3.10 1.55
N GLY A 188 22.78 -4.23 1.92
CA GLY A 188 22.48 -5.55 1.38
C GLY A 188 23.11 -6.64 2.23
N PHE A 189 23.06 -7.87 1.78
CA PHE A 189 23.58 -9.02 2.50
C PHE A 189 24.55 -9.86 1.66
N VAL A 190 25.41 -10.59 2.35
CA VAL A 190 26.31 -11.58 1.75
C VAL A 190 26.37 -12.83 2.60
N TYR A 191 26.44 -13.96 1.95
CA TYR A 191 26.60 -15.26 2.59
C TYR A 191 27.96 -15.86 2.31
N LEU A 192 28.58 -16.42 3.36
CA LEU A 192 29.84 -17.16 3.31
C LEU A 192 29.70 -18.48 4.06
N SER A 193 30.55 -19.45 3.71
CA SER A 193 30.71 -20.64 4.54
C SER A 193 31.35 -20.28 5.88
N ILE A 194 30.87 -20.86 6.96
CA ILE A 194 31.46 -20.72 8.29
C ILE A 194 32.96 -21.12 8.34
N ASP A 195 33.38 -22.01 7.43
CA ASP A 195 34.79 -22.42 7.32
C ASP A 195 35.71 -21.29 6.81
N GLN A 196 35.13 -20.22 6.31
CA GLN A 196 35.84 -19.02 5.87
C GLN A 196 35.79 -17.89 6.92
N PHE A 197 35.26 -18.15 8.13
CA PHE A 197 35.25 -17.17 9.20
C PHE A 197 36.68 -16.81 9.59
N PRO A 198 37.08 -15.52 9.54
CA PRO A 198 38.46 -15.14 9.68
C PRO A 198 38.91 -15.16 11.14
N ASN A 199 40.10 -15.67 11.37
CA ASN A 199 40.73 -15.66 12.70
C ASN A 199 40.89 -14.26 13.27
N GLU A 200 41.12 -13.28 12.39
CA GLU A 200 41.27 -11.88 12.74
C GLU A 200 39.98 -11.30 13.34
N TYR A 201 38.84 -11.77 12.88
CA TYR A 201 37.53 -11.34 13.44
C TYR A 201 37.29 -11.93 14.82
N ILE A 202 37.68 -13.19 15.03
CA ILE A 202 37.63 -13.81 16.37
C ILE A 202 38.46 -13.02 17.36
N TYR A 203 39.63 -12.61 16.91
CA TYR A 203 40.53 -11.78 17.72
C TYR A 203 39.86 -10.48 18.16
N ASP A 204 39.20 -9.76 17.25
CA ASP A 204 38.50 -8.52 17.56
C ASP A 204 37.31 -8.77 18.50
N MET A 205 36.51 -9.82 18.27
CA MET A 205 35.41 -10.23 19.16
C MET A 205 35.92 -10.61 20.56
N LEU A 206 36.98 -11.39 20.67
CA LEU A 206 37.59 -11.76 21.95
C LEU A 206 38.20 -10.55 22.66
N LYS A 207 38.77 -9.61 21.93
CA LYS A 207 39.34 -8.38 22.45
C LYS A 207 38.27 -7.51 23.06
N GLU A 208 37.11 -7.38 22.44
CA GLU A 208 35.98 -6.64 22.95
C GLU A 208 35.43 -7.27 24.23
N ASN A 209 35.30 -8.61 24.30
CA ASN A 209 34.76 -9.34 25.45
C ASN A 209 35.76 -9.43 26.61
N ILE A 210 37.06 -9.60 26.39
CA ILE A 210 38.07 -9.76 27.40
C ILE A 210 38.39 -8.46 28.15
N VAL A 211 38.23 -7.32 27.48
CA VAL A 211 38.57 -6.02 28.06
C VAL A 211 37.63 -5.63 29.19
N ASP A 212 36.42 -6.17 29.28
CA ASP A 212 35.44 -5.81 30.31
C ASP A 212 35.56 -6.64 31.62
N GLU A 213 36.13 -7.85 31.63
CA GLU A 213 35.99 -8.75 32.77
C GLU A 213 37.08 -8.72 33.84
N SER A 214 38.30 -8.20 33.63
CA SER A 214 39.26 -8.06 34.73
C SER A 214 40.42 -7.10 34.48
N SER A 215 40.79 -6.38 35.54
CA SER A 215 41.98 -5.50 35.55
C SER A 215 43.32 -6.20 35.29
N THR A 216 43.39 -7.52 35.40
CA THR A 216 44.57 -8.35 35.16
C THR A 216 44.75 -8.65 33.68
N LEU A 217 43.67 -8.75 32.92
CA LEU A 217 43.72 -8.98 31.48
C LEU A 217 43.94 -7.70 30.67
N SER A 218 43.61 -6.53 31.23
CA SER A 218 43.96 -5.24 30.61
C SER A 218 45.49 -5.02 30.56
N THR A 219 46.24 -5.71 31.39
CA THR A 219 47.71 -5.72 31.33
C THR A 219 48.22 -6.60 30.18
N LEU A 220 47.51 -7.67 29.85
CA LEU A 220 47.77 -8.49 28.65
C LEU A 220 47.41 -7.74 27.36
N TYR A 221 46.49 -6.82 27.38
CA TYR A 221 46.08 -5.96 26.26
C TYR A 221 47.19 -5.03 25.76
N ASN A 222 48.12 -4.68 26.62
CA ASN A 222 49.32 -3.89 26.31
C ASN A 222 50.47 -4.74 25.72
N PHE A 223 50.26 -6.05 25.56
CA PHE A 223 51.21 -6.84 24.77
C PHE A 223 51.03 -6.47 23.29
N SER A 224 52.19 -6.23 22.65
CA SER A 224 52.35 -5.73 21.30
C SER A 224 51.35 -6.34 20.31
N ASP A 225 51.00 -5.57 19.27
CA ASP A 225 50.19 -5.99 18.11
C ASP A 225 50.75 -7.26 17.41
N GLU A 226 51.97 -7.67 17.75
CA GLU A 226 52.58 -8.91 17.24
C GLU A 226 52.21 -10.19 18.03
N PHE A 227 51.80 -10.07 19.28
CA PHE A 227 51.48 -11.25 20.12
C PHE A 227 50.15 -11.89 19.68
N TRP A 228 49.14 -11.10 19.44
CA TRP A 228 47.79 -11.60 19.14
C TRP A 228 47.70 -12.33 17.79
N PRO A 229 48.29 -11.86 16.69
CA PRO A 229 48.34 -12.62 15.44
C PRO A 229 49.09 -13.94 15.55
N ALA A 230 50.07 -14.05 16.46
CA ALA A 230 50.75 -15.29 16.73
C ALA A 230 49.93 -16.26 17.61
N ALA A 231 49.20 -15.73 18.57
CA ALA A 231 48.33 -16.53 19.45
C ALA A 231 47.09 -17.05 18.68
N THR A 232 46.49 -16.25 17.82
CA THR A 232 45.33 -16.65 16.98
C THR A 232 45.70 -17.66 15.91
N LYS A 233 46.97 -17.66 15.40
CA LYS A 233 47.46 -18.70 14.49
C LYS A 233 47.67 -20.07 15.15
N ALA A 234 47.74 -20.11 16.47
CA ALA A 234 47.91 -21.35 17.24
C ALA A 234 46.59 -21.97 17.70
N ILE A 235 45.48 -21.27 17.51
CA ILE A 235 44.14 -21.67 17.92
C ILE A 235 43.34 -22.04 16.67
N ASP A 236 42.59 -23.14 16.68
CA ASP A 236 41.64 -23.41 15.62
C ASP A 236 40.45 -22.42 15.80
N ALA A 237 40.32 -21.50 14.86
CA ALA A 237 39.34 -20.45 14.91
C ALA A 237 37.91 -21.00 15.10
N LYS A 238 37.65 -22.19 14.61
CA LYS A 238 36.32 -22.82 14.68
C LYS A 238 35.84 -23.08 16.11
N ASP A 239 36.74 -23.28 17.05
CA ASP A 239 36.42 -23.53 18.46
C ASP A 239 36.00 -22.26 19.22
N TYR A 240 36.14 -21.08 18.62
CA TYR A 240 35.90 -19.80 19.25
C TYR A 240 34.88 -18.92 18.50
N ILE A 241 34.22 -19.46 17.47
CA ILE A 241 33.12 -18.75 16.77
C ILE A 241 31.91 -18.66 17.72
N ILE A 242 31.46 -17.43 17.92
CA ILE A 242 30.28 -17.13 18.72
C ILE A 242 29.09 -17.09 17.78
N PHE A 243 28.21 -18.10 17.87
CA PHE A 243 26.97 -18.16 17.11
C PHE A 243 25.88 -17.40 17.83
N THR A 244 25.48 -16.28 17.29
CA THR A 244 24.46 -15.38 17.87
C THR A 244 23.05 -15.70 17.42
N ASN A 245 22.91 -16.46 16.33
CA ASN A 245 21.60 -16.75 15.73
C ASN A 245 21.44 -18.27 15.47
N MET A 246 20.20 -18.74 15.60
CA MET A 246 19.79 -20.08 15.19
C MET A 246 18.44 -20.00 14.52
N ILE A 247 18.29 -20.65 13.36
CA ILE A 247 17.05 -20.77 12.61
C ILE A 247 16.49 -22.19 12.70
N VAL A 248 15.18 -22.31 12.77
CA VAL A 248 14.51 -23.61 13.02
C VAL A 248 13.38 -23.82 12.02
N ASP A 249 13.32 -25.04 11.46
CA ASP A 249 12.25 -25.57 10.64
C ASP A 249 11.39 -26.52 11.48
N VAL A 250 10.09 -26.31 11.55
CA VAL A 250 9.18 -27.14 12.36
C VAL A 250 8.40 -28.15 11.51
N LYS A 251 7.92 -29.24 12.16
CA LYS A 251 7.10 -30.26 11.50
C LYS A 251 5.65 -29.84 11.34
N ASP A 252 5.13 -29.05 12.30
CA ASP A 252 3.74 -28.65 12.41
C ASP A 252 3.66 -27.21 12.90
N VAL A 253 3.31 -26.30 11.98
CA VAL A 253 3.21 -24.85 12.24
C VAL A 253 2.10 -24.51 13.26
N GLU A 254 1.06 -25.34 13.37
CA GLU A 254 -0.01 -25.13 14.36
C GLU A 254 0.49 -25.25 15.82
N LYS A 255 1.68 -25.84 16.03
CA LYS A 255 2.33 -26.01 17.34
C LYS A 255 3.51 -25.05 17.57
N ILE A 256 3.62 -24.00 16.78
CA ILE A 256 4.77 -23.10 16.83
C ILE A 256 4.92 -22.43 18.20
N ASP A 257 3.83 -22.02 18.83
CA ASP A 257 3.82 -21.39 20.16
C ASP A 257 4.26 -22.34 21.28
N ASP A 258 3.92 -23.63 21.16
CA ASP A 258 4.39 -24.65 22.09
C ASP A 258 5.90 -24.88 21.88
N THR A 259 6.35 -24.91 20.63
CA THR A 259 7.76 -25.11 20.29
C THR A 259 8.62 -23.93 20.75
N LYS A 260 8.14 -22.69 20.60
CA LYS A 260 8.84 -21.49 21.13
C LYS A 260 9.03 -21.59 22.64
N ARG A 261 7.97 -21.91 23.38
CA ARG A 261 8.05 -22.13 24.84
C ARG A 261 9.00 -23.25 25.24
N ASP A 262 9.03 -24.36 24.48
CA ASP A 262 9.96 -25.45 24.73
C ASP A 262 11.41 -25.02 24.51
N ILE A 263 11.68 -24.19 23.49
CA ILE A 263 13.00 -23.62 23.25
C ILE A 263 13.38 -22.68 24.40
N GLU A 264 12.53 -21.70 24.75
CA GLU A 264 12.77 -20.76 25.85
C GLU A 264 13.06 -21.43 27.19
N ASN A 265 12.38 -22.58 27.48
CA ASN A 265 12.55 -23.31 28.73
C ASN A 265 13.78 -24.24 28.79
N ASN A 266 14.30 -24.65 27.62
CA ASN A 266 15.37 -25.67 27.58
C ASN A 266 16.72 -25.11 27.12
N ILE A 267 16.76 -23.91 26.48
CA ILE A 267 17.98 -23.34 25.92
C ILE A 267 18.31 -22.03 26.67
N GLU A 268 19.25 -22.15 27.63
CA GLU A 268 19.63 -21.02 28.49
C GLU A 268 20.30 -19.88 27.70
N SER A 269 20.94 -20.19 26.56
CA SER A 269 21.59 -19.21 25.68
C SER A 269 20.60 -18.42 24.82
N ALA A 270 19.33 -18.80 24.73
CA ALA A 270 18.31 -18.10 23.95
C ALA A 270 17.83 -16.84 24.68
N MET A 271 18.00 -15.67 24.05
CA MET A 271 17.53 -14.38 24.58
C MET A 271 16.17 -14.00 24.01
N ALA A 272 15.94 -14.28 22.74
CA ALA A 272 14.66 -14.03 22.07
C ALA A 272 14.34 -15.18 21.12
N VAL A 273 13.07 -15.62 21.15
CA VAL A 273 12.54 -16.67 20.27
C VAL A 273 11.33 -16.09 19.54
N THR A 274 11.47 -15.88 18.26
CA THR A 274 10.46 -15.23 17.42
C THR A 274 10.03 -16.15 16.28
N ASP A 275 8.85 -15.93 15.73
CA ASP A 275 8.35 -16.61 14.55
C ASP A 275 8.27 -15.68 13.33
N ARG A 276 7.76 -16.17 12.21
CA ARG A 276 7.62 -15.42 10.96
C ARG A 276 6.82 -14.13 11.12
N GLU A 277 5.79 -14.12 11.99
CA GLU A 277 4.93 -12.94 12.21
C GLU A 277 5.68 -11.80 12.89
N ALA A 278 6.77 -12.10 13.61
CA ALA A 278 7.65 -11.08 14.18
C ALA A 278 8.75 -10.61 13.20
N SER A 279 8.91 -11.28 12.07
CA SER A 279 9.90 -10.88 11.05
C SER A 279 9.42 -9.66 10.28
N VAL A 280 10.21 -8.59 10.29
CA VAL A 280 9.93 -7.35 9.54
C VAL A 280 9.81 -7.62 8.04
N SER A 281 10.64 -8.52 7.50
CA SER A 281 10.61 -8.92 6.10
C SER A 281 9.30 -9.62 5.72
N TYR A 282 8.88 -10.61 6.51
CA TYR A 282 7.67 -11.37 6.25
C TYR A 282 6.41 -10.54 6.45
N GLU A 283 6.33 -9.81 7.56
CA GLU A 283 5.17 -8.97 7.89
C GLU A 283 5.04 -7.78 6.93
N GLY A 284 6.15 -7.13 6.57
CA GLY A 284 6.13 -6.04 5.60
C GLY A 284 5.59 -6.47 4.24
N TYR A 285 5.98 -7.66 3.77
CA TYR A 285 5.46 -8.21 2.53
C TYR A 285 3.97 -8.58 2.61
N ASN A 286 3.53 -9.21 3.70
CA ASN A 286 2.14 -9.60 3.89
C ASN A 286 1.22 -8.39 4.05
N SER A 287 1.66 -7.36 4.75
CA SER A 287 0.91 -6.11 4.90
C SER A 287 0.60 -5.46 3.56
N GLU A 288 1.53 -5.50 2.60
CA GLU A 288 1.30 -4.97 1.24
C GLU A 288 0.19 -5.72 0.50
N ILE A 289 0.12 -7.06 0.67
CA ILE A 289 -0.95 -7.88 0.08
C ILE A 289 -2.31 -7.51 0.70
N GLU A 290 -2.39 -7.34 2.01
CA GLU A 290 -3.63 -6.97 2.71
C GLU A 290 -4.11 -5.55 2.33
N GLU A 291 -3.18 -4.60 2.18
CA GLU A 291 -3.50 -3.27 1.66
C GLU A 291 -4.14 -3.33 0.28
N GLY A 292 -3.57 -4.10 -0.63
CA GLY A 292 -4.08 -4.26 -1.98
C GLY A 292 -5.48 -4.85 -2.05
N ASP A 293 -5.80 -5.80 -1.20
CA ASP A 293 -7.16 -6.35 -1.10
C ASP A 293 -8.17 -5.29 -0.68
N THR A 294 -7.80 -4.42 0.26
CA THR A 294 -8.62 -3.29 0.70
C THR A 294 -8.88 -2.31 -0.44
N TYR A 295 -7.83 -1.89 -1.17
CA TYR A 295 -7.98 -1.02 -2.35
C TYR A 295 -8.85 -1.66 -3.43
N SER A 296 -8.65 -2.93 -3.72
CA SER A 296 -9.44 -3.69 -4.69
C SER A 296 -10.92 -3.66 -4.37
N GLY A 297 -11.31 -3.91 -3.13
CA GLY A 297 -12.70 -3.90 -2.67
C GLY A 297 -13.37 -2.54 -2.88
N VAL A 298 -12.73 -1.47 -2.41
CA VAL A 298 -13.27 -0.10 -2.46
C VAL A 298 -13.46 0.38 -3.91
N PHE A 299 -12.43 0.25 -4.73
CA PHE A 299 -12.50 0.71 -6.12
C PHE A 299 -13.49 -0.12 -6.94
N THR A 300 -13.52 -1.44 -6.76
CA THR A 300 -14.46 -2.32 -7.46
C THR A 300 -15.91 -1.97 -7.13
N PHE A 301 -16.24 -1.79 -5.86
CA PHE A 301 -17.59 -1.37 -5.46
C PHE A 301 -18.00 -0.08 -6.14
N LEU A 302 -17.14 0.92 -6.15
CA LEU A 302 -17.42 2.22 -6.76
C LEU A 302 -17.64 2.09 -8.28
N PHE A 303 -16.73 1.45 -8.99
CA PHE A 303 -16.85 1.27 -10.45
C PHE A 303 -18.10 0.46 -10.83
N LEU A 304 -18.37 -0.63 -10.11
CA LEU A 304 -19.54 -1.46 -10.34
C LEU A 304 -20.84 -0.70 -10.09
N PHE A 305 -20.94 0.04 -8.98
CA PHE A 305 -22.10 0.87 -8.67
C PHE A 305 -22.40 1.87 -9.77
N ILE A 306 -21.38 2.58 -10.25
CA ILE A 306 -21.54 3.55 -11.35
C ILE A 306 -21.90 2.84 -12.66
N ALA A 307 -21.30 1.69 -12.96
CA ALA A 307 -21.62 0.89 -14.15
C ALA A 307 -23.10 0.46 -14.16
N LEU A 308 -23.62 -0.05 -13.03
CA LEU A 308 -25.01 -0.46 -12.91
C LEU A 308 -25.98 0.70 -13.11
N LEU A 309 -25.70 1.88 -12.55
CA LEU A 309 -26.50 3.08 -12.79
C LEU A 309 -26.51 3.50 -14.26
N SER A 310 -25.36 3.40 -14.93
CA SER A 310 -25.25 3.69 -16.37
C SER A 310 -26.06 2.70 -17.21
N VAL A 311 -26.04 1.41 -16.84
CA VAL A 311 -26.85 0.36 -17.51
C VAL A 311 -28.34 0.65 -17.35
N VAL A 312 -28.82 1.00 -16.13
CA VAL A 312 -30.23 1.36 -15.90
C VAL A 312 -30.68 2.45 -16.85
N THR A 313 -29.92 3.52 -16.94
CA THR A 313 -30.26 4.66 -17.81
C THR A 313 -30.26 4.32 -19.27
N THR A 314 -29.21 3.63 -19.71
CA THR A 314 -29.04 3.32 -21.14
C THR A 314 -30.08 2.33 -21.61
N MET A 315 -30.37 1.31 -20.84
CA MET A 315 -31.37 0.30 -21.21
C MET A 315 -32.80 0.82 -21.16
N ASN A 316 -33.14 1.62 -20.13
CA ASN A 316 -34.46 2.29 -20.09
C ASN A 316 -34.69 3.14 -21.33
N ARG A 317 -33.70 3.89 -21.76
CA ARG A 317 -33.78 4.71 -22.96
C ARG A 317 -33.90 3.87 -24.23
N PHE A 318 -33.02 2.85 -24.39
CA PHE A 318 -33.01 1.97 -25.55
C PHE A 318 -34.38 1.32 -25.74
N VAL A 319 -34.98 0.79 -24.70
CA VAL A 319 -36.32 0.19 -24.78
C VAL A 319 -37.43 1.22 -25.05
N LYS A 320 -37.30 2.45 -24.55
CA LYS A 320 -38.22 3.55 -24.90
C LYS A 320 -38.16 3.93 -26.40
N SER A 321 -36.97 4.02 -26.98
CA SER A 321 -36.80 4.33 -28.40
C SER A 321 -37.31 3.20 -29.28
N GLU A 322 -37.29 1.97 -28.80
CA GLU A 322 -37.77 0.77 -29.50
C GLU A 322 -39.26 0.48 -29.26
N ARG A 323 -39.97 1.35 -28.50
CA ARG A 323 -41.36 1.14 -28.04
C ARG A 323 -42.30 0.78 -29.18
N THR A 324 -42.27 1.50 -30.31
CA THR A 324 -43.13 1.27 -31.48
C THR A 324 -42.81 -0.10 -32.13
N GLN A 325 -41.52 -0.46 -32.22
CA GLN A 325 -41.15 -1.78 -32.77
C GLN A 325 -41.57 -2.91 -31.81
N ILE A 326 -41.51 -2.69 -30.48
CA ILE A 326 -42.05 -3.63 -29.49
C ILE A 326 -43.56 -3.82 -29.68
N GLY A 327 -44.29 -2.72 -29.89
CA GLY A 327 -45.71 -2.75 -30.19
C GLY A 327 -46.02 -3.56 -31.46
N THR A 328 -45.27 -3.35 -32.53
CA THR A 328 -45.40 -4.09 -33.79
C THR A 328 -45.12 -5.60 -33.62
N LEU A 329 -44.04 -5.95 -32.88
CA LEU A 329 -43.74 -7.36 -32.58
C LEU A 329 -44.86 -8.05 -31.80
N LYS A 330 -45.49 -7.34 -30.85
CA LYS A 330 -46.65 -7.82 -30.08
C LYS A 330 -47.86 -8.00 -31.01
N ALA A 331 -48.14 -7.03 -31.86
CA ALA A 331 -49.26 -7.09 -32.83
C ALA A 331 -49.09 -8.24 -33.82
N LEU A 332 -47.85 -8.58 -34.20
CA LEU A 332 -47.50 -9.73 -35.06
C LEU A 332 -47.50 -11.07 -34.28
N GLY A 333 -47.95 -11.11 -33.02
CA GLY A 333 -48.15 -12.34 -32.25
C GLY A 333 -46.91 -12.93 -31.59
N TYR A 334 -45.81 -12.18 -31.48
CA TYR A 334 -44.66 -12.64 -30.74
C TYR A 334 -44.98 -12.76 -29.24
N LYS A 335 -44.71 -13.93 -28.65
CA LYS A 335 -44.90 -14.17 -27.21
C LYS A 335 -44.06 -13.18 -26.39
N ARG A 336 -44.67 -12.58 -25.36
CA ARG A 336 -44.03 -11.61 -24.46
C ARG A 336 -42.68 -12.09 -23.94
N ARG A 337 -42.57 -13.35 -23.52
CA ARG A 337 -41.30 -13.94 -23.03
C ARG A 337 -40.19 -13.84 -24.06
N LYS A 338 -40.47 -14.05 -25.35
CA LYS A 338 -39.49 -13.98 -26.46
C LYS A 338 -38.99 -12.53 -26.66
N ILE A 339 -39.89 -11.55 -26.52
CA ILE A 339 -39.56 -10.14 -26.65
C ILE A 339 -38.68 -9.70 -25.43
N ILE A 340 -39.08 -10.09 -24.22
CA ILE A 340 -38.30 -9.80 -22.99
C ILE A 340 -36.89 -10.39 -23.14
N PHE A 341 -36.80 -11.68 -23.49
CA PHE A 341 -35.50 -12.38 -23.67
C PHE A 341 -34.64 -11.69 -24.71
N HIS A 342 -35.21 -11.21 -25.81
CA HIS A 342 -34.47 -10.49 -26.85
C HIS A 342 -33.87 -9.18 -26.31
N TYR A 343 -34.62 -8.35 -25.59
CA TYR A 343 -34.09 -7.10 -25.06
C TYR A 343 -33.15 -7.27 -23.85
N VAL A 344 -33.34 -8.30 -23.04
CA VAL A 344 -32.44 -8.65 -21.94
C VAL A 344 -31.11 -9.21 -22.48
N SER A 345 -31.15 -9.92 -23.61
CA SER A 345 -29.93 -10.49 -24.21
C SER A 345 -28.90 -9.43 -24.66
N TYR A 346 -29.29 -8.19 -24.93
CA TYR A 346 -28.34 -7.10 -25.19
C TYR A 346 -27.47 -6.84 -23.96
N GLY A 347 -28.05 -6.67 -22.77
CA GLY A 347 -27.33 -6.48 -21.53
C GLY A 347 -26.43 -7.67 -21.21
N PHE A 348 -26.95 -8.90 -21.39
CA PHE A 348 -26.20 -10.13 -21.14
C PHE A 348 -24.98 -10.26 -22.05
N PHE A 349 -25.13 -10.19 -23.37
CA PHE A 349 -24.00 -10.40 -24.28
C PHE A 349 -22.96 -9.29 -24.19
N ILE A 350 -23.40 -8.03 -24.00
CA ILE A 350 -22.46 -6.91 -23.88
C ILE A 350 -21.64 -7.03 -22.59
N SER A 351 -22.31 -7.32 -21.45
CA SER A 351 -21.59 -7.48 -20.19
C SER A 351 -20.70 -8.73 -20.19
N LEU A 352 -21.10 -9.81 -20.85
CA LEU A 352 -20.30 -11.03 -20.96
C LEU A 352 -18.99 -10.74 -21.73
N ILE A 353 -19.08 -10.07 -22.89
CA ILE A 353 -17.89 -9.72 -23.67
C ILE A 353 -17.04 -8.68 -22.94
N ALA A 354 -17.67 -7.69 -22.32
CA ALA A 354 -16.96 -6.67 -21.55
C ALA A 354 -16.22 -7.26 -20.34
N SER A 355 -16.85 -8.16 -19.60
CA SER A 355 -16.23 -8.84 -18.46
C SER A 355 -15.08 -9.77 -18.92
N PHE A 356 -15.28 -10.53 -19.97
CA PHE A 356 -14.23 -11.41 -20.51
C PHE A 356 -12.99 -10.62 -20.94
N LEU A 357 -13.17 -9.53 -21.68
CA LEU A 357 -12.06 -8.67 -22.08
C LEU A 357 -11.48 -7.91 -20.88
N GLY A 358 -12.31 -7.50 -19.92
CA GLY A 358 -11.88 -6.87 -18.69
C GLY A 358 -10.94 -7.74 -17.87
N ILE A 359 -11.25 -9.04 -17.74
CA ILE A 359 -10.37 -10.01 -17.05
C ILE A 359 -9.01 -10.07 -17.72
N ILE A 360 -8.98 -10.35 -19.03
CA ILE A 360 -7.72 -10.56 -19.75
C ILE A 360 -6.87 -9.29 -19.77
N VAL A 361 -7.47 -8.17 -20.16
CA VAL A 361 -6.74 -6.91 -20.32
C VAL A 361 -6.33 -6.36 -18.97
N GLY A 362 -7.17 -6.54 -17.94
CA GLY A 362 -6.85 -6.15 -16.56
C GLY A 362 -5.63 -6.89 -16.04
N ALA A 363 -5.63 -8.21 -16.09
CA ALA A 363 -4.53 -9.03 -15.62
C ALA A 363 -3.22 -8.81 -16.40
N VAL A 364 -3.31 -8.75 -17.75
CA VAL A 364 -2.12 -8.66 -18.59
C VAL A 364 -1.50 -7.25 -18.61
N ILE A 365 -2.30 -6.19 -18.57
CA ILE A 365 -1.79 -4.82 -18.65
C ILE A 365 -1.62 -4.25 -17.23
N LEU A 366 -2.71 -4.12 -16.48
CA LEU A 366 -2.69 -3.44 -15.20
C LEU A 366 -2.01 -4.29 -14.13
N GLY A 367 -2.33 -5.59 -14.07
CA GLY A 367 -1.74 -6.50 -13.10
C GLY A 367 -0.24 -6.65 -13.27
N ARG A 368 0.26 -6.85 -14.50
CA ARG A 368 1.72 -6.91 -14.73
C ARG A 368 2.41 -5.58 -14.47
N PHE A 369 1.76 -4.46 -14.78
CA PHE A 369 2.34 -3.15 -14.50
C PHE A 369 2.56 -2.95 -13.00
N PHE A 370 1.54 -3.23 -12.18
CA PHE A 370 1.65 -3.12 -10.72
C PHE A 370 2.62 -4.13 -10.13
N LEU A 371 2.53 -5.40 -10.53
CA LEU A 371 3.45 -6.42 -10.04
C LEU A 371 4.92 -6.07 -10.33
N ASN A 372 5.24 -5.65 -11.56
CA ASN A 372 6.60 -5.24 -11.88
C ASN A 372 7.08 -4.01 -11.10
N MET A 373 6.16 -3.15 -10.70
CA MET A 373 6.46 -1.97 -9.90
C MET A 373 6.75 -2.36 -8.45
N GLU A 374 5.93 -3.23 -7.85
CA GLU A 374 6.14 -3.73 -6.49
C GLU A 374 7.44 -4.55 -6.38
N MET A 375 7.74 -5.40 -7.36
CA MET A 375 8.97 -6.19 -7.40
C MET A 375 10.27 -5.35 -7.58
N THR A 376 10.20 -4.04 -7.55
CA THR A 376 11.39 -3.18 -7.38
C THR A 376 11.79 -3.01 -5.92
N TYR A 377 10.93 -3.38 -4.99
CA TYR A 377 11.14 -3.29 -3.55
C TYR A 377 11.22 -4.66 -2.87
N PHE A 378 10.66 -5.70 -3.50
CA PHE A 378 10.59 -7.04 -2.94
C PHE A 378 11.49 -8.01 -3.69
N GLU A 379 12.34 -8.70 -2.97
CA GLU A 379 13.36 -9.60 -3.50
C GLU A 379 12.82 -11.02 -3.73
N ILE A 380 11.91 -11.17 -4.71
CA ILE A 380 11.40 -12.46 -5.16
C ILE A 380 11.95 -12.76 -6.56
N PRO A 381 12.73 -13.84 -6.75
CA PRO A 381 13.41 -14.10 -8.03
C PRO A 381 12.46 -14.49 -9.16
N ILE A 382 11.37 -15.18 -8.85
CA ILE A 382 10.41 -15.68 -9.85
C ILE A 382 9.00 -15.26 -9.45
N TYR A 383 8.40 -14.39 -10.23
CA TYR A 383 7.05 -13.88 -9.99
C TYR A 383 6.22 -13.80 -11.27
N SER A 384 4.91 -13.92 -11.13
CA SER A 384 3.97 -13.74 -12.24
C SER A 384 2.58 -13.35 -11.71
N THR A 385 1.76 -12.76 -12.60
CA THR A 385 0.35 -12.49 -12.29
C THR A 385 -0.48 -13.76 -12.35
N TYR A 386 -1.36 -13.96 -11.37
CA TYR A 386 -2.31 -15.06 -11.35
C TYR A 386 -3.75 -14.53 -11.42
N ILE A 387 -4.66 -15.35 -11.93
CA ILE A 387 -6.09 -15.04 -11.99
C ILE A 387 -6.82 -16.13 -11.22
N LEU A 388 -7.11 -15.87 -9.96
CA LEU A 388 -7.81 -16.80 -9.09
C LEU A 388 -9.32 -16.88 -9.40
N PRO A 389 -10.02 -17.93 -8.94
CA PRO A 389 -11.47 -18.12 -9.17
C PRO A 389 -12.33 -16.94 -8.74
N ILE A 390 -11.91 -16.13 -7.77
CA ILE A 390 -12.64 -14.95 -7.28
C ILE A 390 -12.90 -13.94 -8.40
N VAL A 391 -11.95 -13.75 -9.31
CA VAL A 391 -12.08 -12.83 -10.44
C VAL A 391 -13.17 -13.31 -11.41
N TYR A 392 -13.24 -14.61 -11.69
CA TYR A 392 -14.29 -15.18 -12.52
C TYR A 392 -15.66 -15.14 -11.85
N ILE A 393 -15.71 -15.41 -10.54
CA ILE A 393 -16.94 -15.34 -9.74
C ILE A 393 -17.49 -13.90 -9.77
N LEU A 394 -16.68 -12.89 -9.54
CA LEU A 394 -17.11 -11.49 -9.62
C LEU A 394 -17.61 -11.15 -11.03
N ALA A 395 -16.89 -11.55 -12.07
CA ALA A 395 -17.31 -11.30 -13.44
C ALA A 395 -18.69 -11.92 -13.74
N ILE A 396 -18.95 -13.14 -13.27
CA ILE A 396 -20.26 -13.79 -13.37
C ILE A 396 -21.31 -13.00 -12.61
N ILE A 397 -21.04 -12.57 -11.38
CA ILE A 397 -21.94 -11.73 -10.58
C ILE A 397 -22.26 -10.42 -11.33
N VAL A 398 -21.27 -9.77 -11.93
CA VAL A 398 -21.45 -8.54 -12.72
C VAL A 398 -22.37 -8.80 -13.93
N VAL A 399 -22.17 -9.89 -14.66
CA VAL A 399 -23.03 -10.27 -15.81
C VAL A 399 -24.45 -10.52 -15.35
N ILE A 400 -24.65 -11.23 -14.24
CA ILE A 400 -25.97 -11.50 -13.66
C ILE A 400 -26.64 -10.17 -13.22
N LEU A 401 -25.94 -9.31 -12.50
CA LEU A 401 -26.44 -8.01 -12.03
C LEU A 401 -26.85 -7.11 -13.20
N VAL A 402 -25.99 -6.99 -14.22
CA VAL A 402 -26.31 -6.22 -15.44
C VAL A 402 -27.54 -6.80 -16.15
N THR A 403 -27.66 -8.12 -16.20
CA THR A 403 -28.81 -8.81 -16.83
C THR A 403 -30.10 -8.55 -16.05
N ILE A 404 -30.04 -8.65 -14.72
CA ILE A 404 -31.18 -8.34 -13.81
C ILE A 404 -31.60 -6.88 -13.96
N VAL A 405 -30.63 -5.96 -13.88
CA VAL A 405 -30.85 -4.51 -14.02
C VAL A 405 -31.45 -4.19 -15.39
N THR A 406 -30.97 -4.83 -16.46
CA THR A 406 -31.56 -4.71 -17.80
C THR A 406 -32.99 -5.19 -17.83
N TYR A 407 -33.29 -6.33 -17.22
CA TYR A 407 -34.67 -6.86 -17.12
C TYR A 407 -35.59 -5.90 -16.35
N LEU A 408 -35.15 -5.45 -15.18
CA LEU A 408 -35.96 -4.51 -14.35
C LEU A 408 -36.20 -3.19 -15.07
N SER A 409 -35.21 -2.64 -15.74
CA SER A 409 -35.29 -1.40 -16.51
C SER A 409 -36.27 -1.50 -17.67
N CYS A 410 -36.29 -2.65 -18.33
CA CYS A 410 -37.12 -2.87 -19.51
C CYS A 410 -38.54 -3.34 -19.15
N ARG A 411 -38.74 -3.95 -17.99
CA ARG A 411 -39.98 -4.64 -17.58
C ARG A 411 -41.23 -3.78 -17.78
N LYS A 412 -41.20 -2.54 -17.35
CA LYS A 412 -42.35 -1.63 -17.39
C LYS A 412 -42.88 -1.44 -18.83
N ILE A 413 -41.99 -1.14 -19.78
CA ILE A 413 -42.32 -0.91 -21.20
C ILE A 413 -42.70 -2.21 -21.91
N LEU A 414 -41.98 -3.28 -21.60
CA LEU A 414 -42.25 -4.60 -22.16
C LEU A 414 -43.59 -5.19 -21.66
N MET A 415 -44.15 -4.65 -20.59
CA MET A 415 -45.45 -5.07 -20.05
C MET A 415 -46.65 -4.30 -20.64
N GLU A 416 -46.45 -3.16 -21.31
CA GLU A 416 -47.50 -2.39 -21.98
C GLU A 416 -48.26 -3.21 -23.04
N SER A 417 -49.53 -2.90 -23.33
CA SER A 417 -50.27 -3.53 -24.41
C SER A 417 -49.72 -3.15 -25.79
N ALA A 418 -50.01 -3.90 -26.83
CA ALA A 418 -49.60 -3.56 -28.21
C ALA A 418 -50.17 -2.21 -28.63
N VAL A 419 -51.42 -1.94 -28.23
CA VAL A 419 -52.14 -0.69 -28.55
C VAL A 419 -51.50 0.50 -27.82
N ASP A 420 -51.19 0.37 -26.52
CA ASP A 420 -50.54 1.43 -25.77
C ASP A 420 -49.11 1.71 -26.27
N ALA A 421 -48.38 0.66 -26.70
CA ALA A 421 -47.05 0.79 -27.23
C ALA A 421 -47.01 1.48 -28.61
N LEU A 422 -48.01 1.33 -29.40
CA LEU A 422 -48.17 1.98 -30.73
C LEU A 422 -48.75 3.41 -30.64
N ARG A 423 -49.41 3.75 -29.50
CA ARG A 423 -49.97 5.06 -29.30
C ARG A 423 -48.88 6.10 -28.97
N VAL A 424 -48.97 7.26 -29.61
CA VAL A 424 -48.06 8.37 -29.31
C VAL A 424 -48.22 8.82 -27.87
N GLU A 425 -47.13 8.80 -27.12
CA GLU A 425 -47.11 9.24 -25.73
C GLU A 425 -47.22 10.76 -25.66
N VAL A 426 -48.39 11.28 -25.34
CA VAL A 426 -48.54 12.71 -25.05
C VAL A 426 -47.79 12.98 -23.73
N PRO A 427 -46.84 13.92 -23.69
CA PRO A 427 -46.06 14.21 -22.49
C PRO A 427 -47.02 14.66 -21.36
N LYS A 428 -47.21 13.82 -20.36
CA LYS A 428 -47.97 14.18 -19.17
C LYS A 428 -47.19 15.24 -18.39
N VAL A 429 -47.60 16.49 -18.50
CA VAL A 429 -46.99 17.58 -17.73
C VAL A 429 -47.41 17.44 -16.26
N LYS A 430 -46.60 16.77 -15.48
CA LYS A 430 -46.73 16.81 -14.02
C LYS A 430 -46.25 18.16 -13.54
N LEU A 431 -47.16 19.05 -13.22
CA LEU A 431 -46.85 20.31 -12.53
C LEU A 431 -46.30 19.95 -11.15
N SER A 432 -45.00 20.21 -10.93
CA SER A 432 -44.43 20.12 -9.60
C SER A 432 -45.08 21.19 -8.70
N LYS A 433 -45.59 20.79 -7.54
CA LYS A 433 -46.15 21.74 -6.53
C LYS A 433 -45.06 22.70 -6.00
N PHE A 434 -43.80 22.40 -6.17
CA PHE A 434 -42.67 23.22 -5.71
C PHE A 434 -42.01 23.94 -6.90
N ASN A 435 -42.24 25.26 -6.99
CA ASN A 435 -41.73 26.07 -8.07
C ASN A 435 -40.47 26.81 -7.64
N ILE A 436 -39.32 26.13 -7.78
CA ILE A 436 -37.98 26.61 -7.35
C ILE A 436 -37.60 27.94 -8.04
N THR A 437 -38.13 28.18 -9.23
CA THR A 437 -37.85 29.44 -9.95
C THR A 437 -38.41 30.66 -9.25
N ASN A 438 -39.30 30.50 -8.27
CA ASN A 438 -39.86 31.55 -7.44
C ASN A 438 -39.01 31.84 -6.19
N LEU A 439 -37.98 31.03 -5.89
CA LEU A 439 -37.05 31.37 -4.82
C LEU A 439 -36.36 32.68 -5.14
N TRP A 440 -36.19 33.51 -4.12
CA TRP A 440 -35.58 34.85 -4.22
C TRP A 440 -34.27 34.88 -5.03
N ILE A 441 -33.38 33.86 -4.83
CA ILE A 441 -32.12 33.72 -5.52
C ILE A 441 -32.24 33.59 -7.05
N PHE A 442 -33.35 33.00 -7.55
CA PHE A 442 -33.56 32.74 -8.97
C PHE A 442 -34.60 33.68 -9.63
N LYS A 443 -35.20 34.59 -8.86
CA LYS A 443 -36.23 35.50 -9.36
C LYS A 443 -35.74 36.39 -10.50
N ASN A 444 -34.48 36.85 -10.43
CA ASN A 444 -33.86 37.73 -11.42
C ASN A 444 -32.95 36.98 -12.42
N SER A 445 -32.89 35.64 -12.41
CA SER A 445 -32.04 34.86 -13.31
C SER A 445 -32.56 34.84 -14.75
N SER A 446 -31.67 34.58 -15.71
CA SER A 446 -32.00 34.51 -17.15
C SER A 446 -33.04 33.41 -17.45
N ILE A 447 -33.74 33.55 -18.58
CA ILE A 447 -34.71 32.56 -19.08
C ILE A 447 -34.03 31.18 -19.20
N SER A 448 -32.80 31.13 -19.69
CA SER A 448 -32.03 29.89 -19.81
C SER A 448 -31.81 29.21 -18.46
N THR A 449 -31.46 29.94 -17.41
CA THR A 449 -31.27 29.42 -16.06
C THR A 449 -32.56 28.87 -15.47
N LYS A 450 -33.69 29.64 -15.62
CA LYS A 450 -34.99 29.20 -15.19
C LYS A 450 -35.47 27.92 -15.90
N TRP A 451 -35.22 27.84 -17.21
CA TRP A 451 -35.48 26.64 -18.01
C TRP A 451 -34.75 25.43 -17.49
N ASN A 452 -33.44 25.58 -17.30
CA ASN A 452 -32.55 24.50 -16.85
C ASN A 452 -32.90 23.99 -15.46
N LEU A 453 -33.17 24.87 -14.52
CA LEU A 453 -33.62 24.50 -13.18
C LEU A 453 -34.95 23.70 -13.22
N ARG A 454 -35.94 24.17 -13.98
CA ARG A 454 -37.21 23.43 -14.15
C ARG A 454 -36.96 22.03 -14.75
N ASP A 455 -36.07 21.90 -15.71
CA ASP A 455 -35.77 20.63 -16.35
C ASP A 455 -35.07 19.65 -15.41
N VAL A 456 -34.09 20.12 -14.62
CA VAL A 456 -33.41 19.32 -13.57
C VAL A 456 -34.40 18.72 -12.59
N PHE A 457 -35.32 19.54 -12.08
CA PHE A 457 -36.31 19.07 -11.08
C PHE A 457 -37.47 18.26 -11.67
N ARG A 458 -37.76 18.45 -12.95
CA ARG A 458 -38.75 17.63 -13.67
C ARG A 458 -38.21 16.23 -13.95
N ASN A 459 -36.94 16.13 -14.29
CA ASN A 459 -36.26 14.86 -14.66
C ASN A 459 -35.31 14.39 -13.57
N LYS A 460 -35.77 14.29 -12.32
CA LYS A 460 -35.00 13.99 -11.11
C LYS A 460 -34.06 12.76 -11.27
N GLY A 461 -34.58 11.65 -11.82
CA GLY A 461 -33.77 10.43 -11.99
C GLY A 461 -32.55 10.63 -12.89
N ARG A 462 -32.72 11.32 -14.03
CA ARG A 462 -31.60 11.63 -14.93
C ARG A 462 -30.61 12.60 -14.29
N SER A 463 -31.11 13.65 -13.65
CA SER A 463 -30.25 14.63 -12.97
C SER A 463 -29.47 14.00 -11.84
N LEU A 464 -30.10 13.13 -11.03
CA LEU A 464 -29.44 12.40 -9.97
C LEU A 464 -28.30 11.51 -10.51
N MET A 465 -28.53 10.78 -11.60
CA MET A 465 -27.49 9.92 -12.21
C MET A 465 -26.32 10.74 -12.76
N ALA A 466 -26.60 11.92 -13.36
CA ALA A 466 -25.55 12.83 -13.80
C ALA A 466 -24.72 13.33 -12.61
N ILE A 467 -25.37 13.69 -11.52
CA ILE A 467 -24.71 14.12 -10.28
C ILE A 467 -23.86 13.00 -9.72
N VAL A 468 -24.39 11.79 -9.57
CA VAL A 468 -23.61 10.63 -9.03
C VAL A 468 -22.39 10.30 -9.89
N GLY A 469 -22.53 10.37 -11.22
CA GLY A 469 -21.39 10.11 -12.11
C GLY A 469 -20.26 11.15 -11.99
N VAL A 470 -20.62 12.43 -11.87
CA VAL A 470 -19.61 13.48 -11.67
C VAL A 470 -19.03 13.44 -10.24
N ILE A 471 -19.85 13.11 -9.23
CA ILE A 471 -19.38 12.87 -7.86
C ILE A 471 -18.28 11.79 -7.88
N GLY A 472 -18.54 10.63 -8.51
CA GLY A 472 -17.57 9.53 -8.60
C GLY A 472 -16.27 9.96 -9.26
N CYS A 473 -16.33 10.71 -10.36
CA CYS A 473 -15.14 11.24 -11.02
C CYS A 473 -14.35 12.20 -10.12
N THR A 474 -15.05 13.16 -9.49
CA THR A 474 -14.42 14.15 -8.59
C THR A 474 -13.81 13.46 -7.36
N MET A 475 -14.56 12.52 -6.76
CA MET A 475 -14.14 11.74 -5.61
C MET A 475 -12.85 10.95 -5.89
N LEU A 476 -12.76 10.27 -7.04
CA LEU A 476 -11.57 9.52 -7.44
C LEU A 476 -10.36 10.44 -7.69
N ILE A 477 -10.57 11.63 -8.28
CA ILE A 477 -9.49 12.59 -8.48
C ILE A 477 -8.98 13.11 -7.13
N VAL A 478 -9.89 13.45 -6.20
CA VAL A 478 -9.51 13.88 -4.85
C VAL A 478 -8.77 12.75 -4.13
N CYS A 479 -9.26 11.52 -4.23
CA CYS A 479 -8.62 10.36 -3.60
C CYS A 479 -7.20 10.16 -4.13
N ALA A 480 -7.03 10.12 -5.46
CA ALA A 480 -5.74 9.89 -6.08
C ALA A 480 -4.68 10.95 -5.69
N PHE A 481 -5.00 12.24 -5.82
CA PHE A 481 -4.09 13.31 -5.40
C PHE A 481 -4.05 13.48 -3.88
N GLY A 482 -5.12 13.15 -3.17
CA GLY A 482 -5.20 13.20 -1.72
C GLY A 482 -4.27 12.18 -1.04
N MET A 483 -4.11 11.00 -1.62
CA MET A 483 -3.10 10.04 -1.18
C MET A 483 -1.69 10.63 -1.28
N LEU A 484 -1.35 11.25 -2.40
CA LEU A 484 -0.06 11.91 -2.58
C LEU A 484 0.16 13.06 -1.58
N ASP A 485 -0.84 13.90 -1.37
CA ASP A 485 -0.77 15.01 -0.40
C ASP A 485 -0.59 14.50 1.03
N SER A 486 -1.30 13.44 1.39
CA SER A 486 -1.23 12.85 2.72
C SER A 486 0.13 12.23 2.98
N MET A 487 0.70 11.57 1.99
CA MET A 487 2.04 10.98 2.08
C MET A 487 3.14 12.06 2.17
N ASN A 488 3.05 13.13 1.36
CA ASN A 488 3.96 14.26 1.52
C ASN A 488 3.79 14.93 2.90
N SER A 489 2.57 15.01 3.41
CA SER A 489 2.32 15.58 4.74
C SER A 489 2.82 14.67 5.87
N TYR A 490 2.89 13.36 5.65
CA TYR A 490 3.55 12.42 6.53
C TYR A 490 5.06 12.69 6.56
N LEU A 491 5.71 12.84 5.40
CA LEU A 491 7.15 13.18 5.33
C LEU A 491 7.48 14.48 6.06
N ASP A 492 6.66 15.52 5.85
CA ASP A 492 6.82 16.79 6.55
C ASP A 492 6.69 16.60 8.07
N TRP A 493 5.80 15.70 8.53
CA TRP A 493 5.60 15.44 9.96
C TRP A 493 6.75 14.65 10.56
N GLU A 494 7.15 13.56 9.94
CA GLU A 494 8.23 12.70 10.42
C GLU A 494 9.59 13.41 10.39
N PHE A 495 9.98 13.93 9.23
CA PHE A 495 11.34 14.41 8.98
C PHE A 495 11.56 15.89 9.30
N GLU A 496 10.51 16.70 9.47
CA GLU A 496 10.64 18.13 9.80
C GLU A 496 10.10 18.49 11.19
N VAL A 497 9.22 17.67 11.79
CA VAL A 497 8.67 17.95 13.10
C VAL A 497 9.19 16.98 14.16
N ILE A 498 9.03 15.66 13.97
CA ILE A 498 9.46 14.64 14.96
C ILE A 498 10.97 14.55 14.98
N SER A 499 11.60 14.30 13.85
CA SER A 499 13.04 14.12 13.68
C SER A 499 13.73 15.46 13.40
N ASN A 500 13.90 16.29 14.46
CA ASN A 500 14.49 17.61 14.35
C ASN A 500 16.04 17.57 14.51
N PHE A 501 16.69 16.64 13.80
CA PHE A 501 18.14 16.45 13.79
C PHE A 501 18.61 16.09 12.38
N LYS A 502 19.93 16.17 12.12
CA LYS A 502 20.50 15.78 10.83
C LYS A 502 21.03 14.35 10.85
N TYR A 503 21.64 13.96 11.96
CA TYR A 503 22.26 12.64 12.08
C TYR A 503 21.90 12.01 13.43
N LYS A 504 21.67 10.70 13.42
CA LYS A 504 21.53 9.84 14.59
C LYS A 504 22.74 8.91 14.61
N LEU A 505 23.48 8.95 15.70
CA LEU A 505 24.58 8.02 15.98
C LEU A 505 24.00 6.87 16.79
N VAL A 506 23.95 5.69 16.21
CA VAL A 506 23.58 4.47 16.91
C VAL A 506 24.82 3.96 17.65
N LEU A 507 24.69 3.76 18.96
CA LEU A 507 25.79 3.37 19.81
C LEU A 507 25.89 1.84 19.88
N LYS A 508 27.12 1.34 19.96
CA LYS A 508 27.36 -0.10 20.23
C LYS A 508 26.84 -0.45 21.64
N ASN A 509 26.34 -1.64 21.83
CA ASN A 509 25.79 -2.08 23.13
C ASN A 509 26.83 -2.11 24.26
N ASP A 510 28.09 -2.30 23.95
CA ASP A 510 29.22 -2.53 24.87
C ASP A 510 30.11 -1.30 25.12
N TYR A 511 29.67 -0.09 24.72
CA TYR A 511 30.47 1.11 24.93
C TYR A 511 30.73 1.41 26.40
N LYS A 512 31.89 1.99 26.72
CA LYS A 512 32.29 2.40 28.07
C LYS A 512 31.72 3.78 28.43
N ASP A 513 31.42 4.01 29.68
CA ASP A 513 30.92 5.33 30.15
C ASP A 513 31.84 6.49 29.73
N LYS A 514 33.17 6.27 29.73
CA LYS A 514 34.13 7.26 29.23
C LYS A 514 33.96 7.58 27.76
N THR A 515 33.72 6.57 26.94
CA THR A 515 33.46 6.74 25.49
C THR A 515 32.17 7.53 25.28
N LEU A 516 31.14 7.25 26.06
CA LEU A 516 29.88 8.00 26.00
C LEU A 516 30.08 9.48 26.37
N ASP A 517 30.88 9.79 27.42
CA ASP A 517 31.16 11.14 27.80
C ASP A 517 31.92 11.92 26.72
N GLU A 518 32.91 11.27 26.08
CA GLU A 518 33.67 11.84 24.95
C GLU A 518 32.75 12.09 23.72
N LEU A 519 31.84 11.15 23.42
CA LEU A 519 30.86 11.30 22.33
C LEU A 519 29.88 12.44 22.61
N LYS A 520 29.35 12.54 23.83
CA LYS A 520 28.46 13.63 24.24
C LYS A 520 29.14 15.00 24.19
N GLU A 521 30.39 15.11 24.64
CA GLU A 521 31.15 16.35 24.57
C GLU A 521 31.38 16.79 23.12
N LYS A 522 31.61 15.83 22.20
CA LYS A 522 31.97 16.13 20.82
C LYS A 522 30.74 16.33 19.90
N TYR A 523 29.69 15.52 20.07
CA TYR A 523 28.55 15.49 19.15
C TYR A 523 27.24 16.01 19.76
N GLY A 524 27.18 16.20 21.05
CA GLY A 524 26.01 16.70 21.79
C GLY A 524 25.46 15.70 22.80
N ASP A 525 24.68 16.22 23.72
CA ASP A 525 24.15 15.47 24.88
C ASP A 525 22.66 15.10 24.72
N SER A 526 22.16 15.14 23.48
CA SER A 526 20.80 14.74 23.12
C SER A 526 20.76 13.24 22.85
N THR A 527 20.09 12.49 23.70
CA THR A 527 20.14 11.02 23.67
C THR A 527 18.75 10.40 23.77
N SER A 528 18.63 9.16 23.33
CA SER A 528 17.48 8.30 23.64
C SER A 528 17.93 6.88 23.94
N LYS A 529 16.98 6.08 24.43
CA LYS A 529 17.12 4.64 24.58
C LYS A 529 15.82 3.98 24.17
N THR A 530 15.87 2.98 23.31
CA THR A 530 14.73 2.13 22.98
C THR A 530 14.87 0.81 23.73
N VAL A 531 13.82 0.41 24.42
CA VAL A 531 13.79 -0.82 25.22
C VAL A 531 12.67 -1.70 24.69
N GLY A 532 13.02 -2.91 24.26
CA GLY A 532 12.04 -3.92 23.90
C GLY A 532 11.31 -4.42 25.14
N ILE A 533 10.00 -4.46 25.06
CA ILE A 533 9.12 -4.83 26.17
C ILE A 533 8.03 -5.78 25.71
N GLU A 534 7.43 -6.46 26.66
CA GLU A 534 6.17 -7.17 26.52
C GLU A 534 5.09 -6.44 27.32
N ILE A 535 3.94 -6.14 26.70
CA ILE A 535 2.79 -5.48 27.32
C ILE A 535 1.74 -6.53 27.62
N LYS A 536 1.10 -6.43 28.79
CA LYS A 536 -0.01 -7.29 29.17
C LYS A 536 -1.35 -6.66 28.80
N ASN A 537 -2.13 -7.36 27.97
CA ASN A 537 -3.49 -6.97 27.58
C ASN A 537 -4.46 -8.12 27.91
N GLY A 538 -5.03 -8.09 29.13
CA GLY A 538 -5.81 -9.18 29.71
C GLY A 538 -4.93 -10.43 29.91
N ASP A 539 -5.28 -11.52 29.23
CA ASP A 539 -4.52 -12.79 29.27
C ASP A 539 -3.49 -12.91 28.13
N LYS A 540 -3.44 -11.94 27.20
CA LYS A 540 -2.48 -11.91 26.10
C LYS A 540 -1.30 -11.04 26.43
N LYS A 541 -0.15 -11.44 25.94
CA LYS A 541 1.08 -10.67 25.94
C LYS A 541 1.37 -10.20 24.51
N GLU A 542 1.86 -8.99 24.35
CA GLU A 542 2.15 -8.40 23.05
C GLU A 542 3.51 -7.71 23.11
N ALA A 543 4.38 -8.04 22.16
CA ALA A 543 5.67 -7.40 22.01
C ALA A 543 5.51 -5.93 21.60
N ASN A 544 6.28 -5.05 22.22
CA ASN A 544 6.26 -3.62 21.96
C ASN A 544 7.60 -2.97 22.35
N SER A 545 7.69 -1.65 22.33
CA SER A 545 8.88 -0.92 22.76
C SER A 545 8.55 0.29 23.60
N ILE A 546 9.53 0.72 24.42
CA ILE A 546 9.50 2.00 25.14
C ILE A 546 10.66 2.86 24.65
N THR A 547 10.35 4.07 24.20
CA THR A 547 11.37 5.09 23.92
C THR A 547 11.57 5.97 25.15
N VAL A 548 12.75 5.86 25.75
CA VAL A 548 13.18 6.76 26.84
C VAL A 548 13.84 7.97 26.22
N ASN A 549 13.14 9.11 26.27
CA ASN A 549 13.54 10.33 25.58
C ASN A 549 14.31 11.30 26.48
N ASP A 550 15.58 11.55 26.16
CA ASP A 550 16.45 12.61 26.72
C ASP A 550 17.05 13.45 25.58
N SER A 551 16.30 13.58 24.46
CA SER A 551 16.80 14.19 23.21
C SER A 551 16.84 15.73 23.22
N LYS A 552 16.41 16.37 24.27
CA LYS A 552 16.43 17.84 24.47
C LYS A 552 15.83 18.62 23.28
N GLY A 553 14.82 18.01 22.63
CA GLY A 553 14.09 18.62 21.52
C GLY A 553 14.60 18.25 20.12
N TYR A 554 15.54 17.33 20.00
CA TYR A 554 15.91 16.76 18.71
C TYR A 554 14.90 15.68 18.28
N LEU A 555 14.52 14.77 19.16
CA LEU A 555 13.41 13.84 18.93
C LEU A 555 12.16 14.40 19.61
N GLN A 556 11.24 14.93 18.82
CA GLN A 556 10.02 15.56 19.32
C GLN A 556 8.91 14.54 19.52
N VAL A 557 8.14 14.70 20.60
CA VAL A 557 6.90 13.93 20.79
C VAL A 557 5.72 14.82 20.40
N THR A 558 4.83 14.29 19.58
CA THR A 558 3.71 15.06 19.01
C THR A 558 2.36 14.54 19.48
N GLY A 559 1.36 15.42 19.52
CA GLY A 559 -0.04 15.10 19.80
C GLY A 559 -0.85 14.89 18.52
N HIS A 560 -2.15 14.69 18.70
CA HIS A 560 -3.11 14.36 17.63
C HIS A 560 -3.09 15.34 16.45
N ASN A 561 -2.94 16.62 16.69
CA ASN A 561 -2.88 17.65 15.64
C ASN A 561 -1.45 17.97 15.19
N ARG A 562 -0.47 17.13 15.58
CA ARG A 562 0.96 17.30 15.32
C ARG A 562 1.58 18.47 16.09
N GLU A 563 0.94 18.93 17.15
CA GLU A 563 1.55 19.86 18.11
C GLU A 563 2.61 19.15 18.93
N ILE A 564 3.72 19.83 19.19
CA ILE A 564 4.77 19.30 20.04
C ILE A 564 4.26 19.30 21.49
N ILE A 565 4.34 18.16 22.15
CA ILE A 565 3.97 17.99 23.55
C ILE A 565 5.21 17.79 24.41
N SER A 566 5.18 18.37 25.61
CA SER A 566 6.23 18.16 26.62
C SER A 566 5.87 16.96 27.48
N LEU A 567 6.82 16.03 27.62
CA LEU A 567 6.65 14.88 28.50
C LEU A 567 6.77 15.30 29.97
N ASN A 568 5.95 14.72 30.82
CA ASN A 568 6.02 14.88 32.28
C ASN A 568 6.69 13.66 32.92
N ASN A 569 7.22 13.85 34.15
CA ASN A 569 7.92 12.78 34.88
C ASN A 569 6.98 11.97 35.80
N ASP A 570 5.67 11.91 35.50
CA ASP A 570 4.66 11.31 36.37
C ASP A 570 4.02 10.03 35.78
N GLY A 571 4.54 9.56 34.67
CA GLY A 571 4.05 8.35 34.01
C GLY A 571 4.59 8.19 32.60
N ILE A 572 3.92 7.33 31.83
CA ILE A 572 4.24 7.06 30.42
C ILE A 572 3.25 7.73 29.48
N TYR A 573 3.69 7.97 28.29
CA TYR A 573 2.86 8.34 27.15
C TYR A 573 2.69 7.14 26.24
N ILE A 574 1.51 6.98 25.68
CA ILE A 574 1.17 5.89 24.73
C ILE A 574 0.62 6.50 23.46
N THR A 575 0.94 5.92 22.32
CA THR A 575 0.37 6.38 21.05
C THR A 575 -1.14 6.15 21.00
N GLU A 576 -1.88 7.10 20.42
CA GLU A 576 -3.36 7.05 20.37
C GLU A 576 -3.89 5.77 19.75
N LYS A 577 -3.24 5.27 18.68
CA LYS A 577 -3.65 4.05 18.02
C LYS A 577 -3.46 2.83 18.92
N LEU A 578 -2.30 2.71 19.58
CA LEU A 578 -2.04 1.62 20.54
C LEU A 578 -2.99 1.69 21.73
N ALA A 579 -3.22 2.89 22.30
CA ALA A 579 -4.18 3.09 23.38
C ALA A 579 -5.60 2.63 22.99
N ASN A 580 -6.06 3.00 21.79
CA ASN A 580 -7.36 2.57 21.27
C ASN A 580 -7.42 1.05 21.06
N LYS A 581 -6.36 0.41 20.57
CA LYS A 581 -6.25 -1.05 20.40
C LYS A 581 -6.38 -1.78 21.74
N LEU A 582 -5.70 -1.26 22.77
CA LEU A 582 -5.71 -1.85 24.11
C LEU A 582 -6.93 -1.43 24.94
N GLY A 583 -7.73 -0.47 24.47
CA GLY A 583 -8.87 0.08 25.22
C GLY A 583 -8.47 0.90 26.45
N LEU A 584 -7.30 1.53 26.40
CA LEU A 584 -6.71 2.33 27.49
C LEU A 584 -6.84 3.83 27.21
N GLY A 585 -6.86 4.63 28.26
CA GLY A 585 -6.92 6.09 28.21
C GLY A 585 -6.03 6.78 29.24
N ILE A 586 -6.01 8.11 29.20
CA ILE A 586 -5.24 8.92 30.17
C ILE A 586 -5.74 8.62 31.59
N GLY A 587 -4.81 8.26 32.48
CA GLY A 587 -5.08 7.93 33.87
C GLY A 587 -5.20 6.43 34.17
N ASP A 588 -5.35 5.58 33.15
CA ASP A 588 -5.31 4.13 33.30
C ASP A 588 -3.87 3.64 33.55
N SER A 589 -3.72 2.40 34.00
CA SER A 589 -2.42 1.76 34.19
C SER A 589 -2.18 0.71 33.13
N ILE A 590 -0.94 0.60 32.69
CA ILE A 590 -0.46 -0.42 31.77
C ILE A 590 0.62 -1.27 32.44
N SER A 591 0.52 -2.59 32.31
CA SER A 591 1.51 -3.55 32.82
C SER A 591 2.45 -3.96 31.70
N TRP A 592 3.74 -3.86 31.96
CA TRP A 592 4.79 -4.21 31.00
C TRP A 592 6.02 -4.78 31.71
N HIS A 593 6.85 -5.53 31.00
CA HIS A 593 8.18 -5.95 31.44
C HIS A 593 9.19 -5.84 30.31
N VAL A 594 10.47 -5.74 30.66
CA VAL A 594 11.57 -5.74 29.68
C VAL A 594 11.82 -7.17 29.21
N PHE A 595 12.10 -7.40 27.93
CA PHE A 595 12.49 -8.72 27.44
C PHE A 595 13.72 -9.24 28.20
N GLY A 596 13.63 -10.46 28.70
CA GLY A 596 14.68 -11.10 29.52
C GLY A 596 14.63 -10.74 31.00
N ASP A 597 13.62 -9.99 31.47
CA ASP A 597 13.37 -9.70 32.88
C ASP A 597 12.01 -10.32 33.30
N ASP A 598 11.94 -10.89 34.48
CA ASP A 598 10.70 -11.50 35.01
C ASP A 598 9.80 -10.49 35.75
N ASP A 599 10.31 -9.31 36.07
CA ASP A 599 9.61 -8.31 36.88
C ASP A 599 8.63 -7.48 36.03
N TRP A 600 7.34 -7.48 36.43
CA TRP A 600 6.28 -6.67 35.80
C TRP A 600 6.14 -5.31 36.48
N TYR A 601 6.04 -4.28 35.67
CA TYR A 601 5.88 -2.89 36.11
C TYR A 601 4.50 -2.37 35.71
N ASP A 602 3.76 -1.87 36.68
CA ASP A 602 2.48 -1.18 36.46
C ASP A 602 2.72 0.32 36.45
N THR A 603 2.53 0.96 35.31
CA THR A 603 2.77 2.40 35.16
C THR A 603 1.51 3.11 34.68
N LYS A 604 1.35 4.36 35.15
CA LYS A 604 0.21 5.19 34.78
C LYS A 604 0.43 5.84 33.42
N ILE A 605 -0.63 5.87 32.62
CA ILE A 605 -0.66 6.63 31.36
C ILE A 605 -0.92 8.10 31.68
N SER A 606 0.11 8.95 31.51
CA SER A 606 0.06 10.39 31.76
C SER A 606 -0.42 11.18 30.56
N GLY A 607 -0.30 10.66 29.36
CA GLY A 607 -0.76 11.32 28.15
C GLY A 607 -0.85 10.40 26.95
N LEU A 608 -1.53 10.90 25.92
CA LEU A 608 -1.54 10.29 24.60
C LEU A 608 -0.62 11.09 23.69
N ASN A 609 0.16 10.38 22.87
CA ASN A 609 0.96 10.97 21.80
C ASN A 609 0.54 10.39 20.45
N SER A 610 0.97 11.00 19.39
CA SER A 610 0.76 10.52 18.02
C SER A 610 2.10 10.42 17.31
N ASP A 611 2.38 9.25 16.79
CA ASP A 611 3.56 8.94 16.01
C ASP A 611 3.11 8.25 14.71
N PRO A 612 3.57 8.69 13.55
CA PRO A 612 3.10 8.12 12.28
C PRO A 612 3.71 6.76 11.95
N GLN A 613 4.88 6.42 12.53
CA GLN A 613 5.65 5.22 12.21
C GLN A 613 5.62 4.16 13.29
N SER A 614 5.67 4.58 14.56
CA SER A 614 5.86 3.67 15.68
C SER A 614 4.70 3.75 16.65
N GLN A 615 4.05 2.62 16.88
CA GLN A 615 2.99 2.52 17.87
C GLN A 615 3.56 1.93 19.16
N SER A 616 4.10 2.82 20.01
CA SER A 616 4.92 2.47 21.17
C SER A 616 4.60 3.31 22.40
N LEU A 617 5.33 3.03 23.46
CA LEU A 617 5.32 3.82 24.69
C LEU A 617 6.48 4.82 24.68
N THR A 618 6.29 5.96 25.33
CA THR A 618 7.34 6.97 25.51
C THR A 618 7.38 7.46 26.93
N MET A 619 8.56 7.65 27.49
CA MET A 619 8.75 8.23 28.81
C MET A 619 10.01 9.10 28.87
N THR A 620 10.11 9.91 29.91
CA THR A 620 11.32 10.68 30.17
C THR A 620 12.41 9.82 30.83
N ARG A 621 13.66 10.23 30.69
CA ARG A 621 14.78 9.59 31.39
C ARG A 621 14.58 9.60 32.92
N GLU A 622 14.15 10.73 33.51
CA GLU A 622 13.95 10.86 34.93
C GLU A 622 12.90 9.87 35.45
N TYR A 623 11.82 9.65 34.68
CA TYR A 623 10.80 8.69 35.07
C TYR A 623 11.34 7.24 34.96
N TYR A 624 12.08 6.92 33.92
CA TYR A 624 12.71 5.61 33.72
C TYR A 624 13.69 5.29 34.86
N GLU A 625 14.55 6.23 35.22
CA GLU A 625 15.49 6.09 36.37
C GLU A 625 14.74 5.97 37.73
N SER A 626 13.58 6.62 37.90
CA SER A 626 12.76 6.51 39.10
C SER A 626 12.13 5.11 39.29
N LEU A 627 11.97 4.35 38.23
CA LEU A 627 11.53 2.94 38.26
C LEU A 627 12.66 1.97 38.67
N GLY A 628 13.89 2.46 38.85
CA GLY A 628 15.06 1.68 39.26
C GLY A 628 15.97 1.23 38.11
N PHE A 629 15.66 1.59 36.89
CA PHE A 629 16.48 1.24 35.72
C PHE A 629 17.69 2.17 35.57
N LYS A 630 18.80 1.64 35.09
CA LYS A 630 19.97 2.44 34.72
C LYS A 630 19.79 2.94 33.26
N TYR A 631 19.81 4.26 33.09
CA TYR A 631 19.78 4.84 31.74
C TYR A 631 21.13 4.71 31.05
N LYS A 632 21.21 3.91 30.00
CA LYS A 632 22.33 3.76 29.10
C LYS A 632 21.80 4.00 27.68
N PRO A 633 22.07 5.17 27.05
CA PRO A 633 21.48 5.49 25.75
C PRO A 633 22.04 4.58 24.65
N ASP A 634 21.22 4.30 23.67
CA ASP A 634 21.58 3.60 22.43
C ASP A 634 21.78 4.57 21.25
N SER A 635 21.39 5.84 21.42
CA SER A 635 21.42 6.80 20.33
C SER A 635 21.83 8.20 20.81
N ILE A 636 22.60 8.91 19.98
CA ILE A 636 22.93 10.34 20.15
C ILE A 636 22.45 11.09 18.91
N TYR A 637 21.80 12.21 19.08
CA TYR A 637 21.29 13.06 18.01
C TYR A 637 22.12 14.30 17.83
N THR A 638 22.47 14.65 16.59
CA THR A 638 23.32 15.79 16.29
C THR A 638 22.92 16.51 15.01
N ASN A 639 23.18 17.83 14.95
CA ASN A 639 23.08 18.64 13.74
C ASN A 639 24.45 18.96 13.12
N LEU A 640 25.54 18.42 13.70
CA LEU A 640 26.86 18.52 13.10
C LEU A 640 26.88 17.75 11.80
N ASP A 641 27.65 18.24 10.84
CA ASP A 641 27.84 17.56 9.58
C ASP A 641 28.74 16.34 9.77
N MET A 642 28.20 15.15 9.49
CA MET A 642 28.86 13.87 9.65
C MET A 642 29.19 13.21 8.30
N SER A 643 28.95 13.87 7.18
CA SER A 643 29.06 13.32 5.84
C SER A 643 30.45 12.78 5.45
N ASN A 644 31.50 13.21 6.14
CA ASN A 644 32.88 12.79 5.87
C ASN A 644 33.47 11.92 7.00
N ILE A 645 32.63 11.36 7.87
CA ILE A 645 33.10 10.56 9.01
C ILE A 645 32.71 9.10 8.76
N GLU A 646 33.69 8.28 8.43
CA GLU A 646 33.50 6.87 8.11
C GLU A 646 33.23 6.01 9.36
N SER A 647 33.89 6.26 10.48
CA SER A 647 33.69 5.52 11.72
C SER A 647 34.06 6.32 12.97
N ILE A 648 33.35 6.04 14.05
CA ILE A 648 33.58 6.64 15.37
C ILE A 648 33.65 5.53 16.40
N ALA A 649 34.67 5.55 17.26
CA ALA A 649 34.80 4.57 18.32
C ALA A 649 33.57 4.59 19.25
N GLY A 650 32.93 3.44 19.47
CA GLY A 650 31.72 3.30 20.27
C GLY A 650 30.41 3.61 19.53
N VAL A 651 30.48 3.95 18.24
CA VAL A 651 29.32 4.11 17.35
C VAL A 651 29.25 2.92 16.41
N GLU A 652 28.09 2.34 16.28
CA GLU A 652 27.79 1.23 15.39
C GLU A 652 27.48 1.74 13.99
N SER A 653 26.57 2.72 13.88
CA SER A 653 26.20 3.32 12.60
C SER A 653 25.88 4.82 12.74
N ILE A 654 26.05 5.55 11.62
CA ILE A 654 25.70 6.97 11.48
C ILE A 654 24.56 7.06 10.50
N GLN A 655 23.37 7.42 10.96
CA GLN A 655 22.17 7.52 10.14
C GLN A 655 21.90 8.98 9.76
N SER A 656 21.79 9.25 8.47
CA SER A 656 21.42 10.57 7.92
C SER A 656 19.91 10.65 7.72
N ILE A 657 19.26 11.65 8.30
CA ILE A 657 17.83 11.92 8.06
C ILE A 657 17.56 12.27 6.60
N GLU A 658 18.49 12.93 5.93
CA GLU A 658 18.35 13.26 4.50
C GLU A 658 18.30 11.99 3.63
N ASN A 659 19.18 11.00 3.92
CA ASN A 659 19.19 9.73 3.17
C ASN A 659 17.89 8.96 3.39
N LEU A 660 17.37 8.91 4.62
CA LEU A 660 16.08 8.28 4.93
C LEU A 660 14.94 8.97 4.18
N LYS A 661 14.93 10.31 4.16
CA LYS A 661 13.96 11.11 3.43
C LYS A 661 14.04 10.88 1.91
N GLU A 662 15.25 10.76 1.35
CA GLU A 662 15.44 10.47 -0.08
C GLU A 662 14.92 9.07 -0.47
N GLY A 663 15.13 8.06 0.36
CA GLY A 663 14.55 6.73 0.18
C GLY A 663 13.02 6.78 0.09
N MET A 664 12.39 7.49 1.02
CA MET A 664 10.94 7.69 1.03
C MET A 664 10.44 8.48 -0.18
N LEU A 665 11.18 9.50 -0.62
CA LEU A 665 10.86 10.26 -1.83
C LEU A 665 10.94 9.40 -3.10
N ALA A 666 11.84 8.44 -3.15
CA ALA A 666 11.93 7.48 -4.26
C ALA A 666 10.66 6.61 -4.36
N MET A 667 10.18 6.09 -3.22
CA MET A 667 8.89 5.40 -3.14
C MET A 667 7.73 6.28 -3.61
N LEU A 668 7.65 7.53 -3.14
CA LEU A 668 6.60 8.46 -3.59
C LEU A 668 6.61 8.67 -5.11
N ASN A 669 7.77 8.64 -5.74
CA ASN A 669 7.87 8.74 -7.21
C ASN A 669 7.25 7.51 -7.90
N THR A 670 7.38 6.32 -7.31
CA THR A 670 6.71 5.11 -7.79
C THR A 670 5.20 5.22 -7.62
N MET A 671 4.72 5.62 -6.45
CA MET A 671 3.28 5.88 -6.20
C MET A 671 2.68 6.90 -7.17
N LYS A 672 3.43 7.92 -7.61
CA LYS A 672 2.97 8.90 -8.62
C LYS A 672 2.54 8.21 -9.92
N SER A 673 3.19 7.13 -10.32
CA SER A 673 2.83 6.37 -11.53
C SER A 673 1.46 5.67 -11.36
N MET A 674 1.19 5.10 -10.19
CA MET A 674 -0.14 4.54 -9.86
C MET A 674 -1.21 5.63 -9.88
N ILE A 675 -0.95 6.77 -9.26
CA ILE A 675 -1.87 7.91 -9.20
C ILE A 675 -2.24 8.40 -10.59
N VAL A 676 -1.27 8.50 -11.51
CA VAL A 676 -1.54 8.88 -12.91
C VAL A 676 -2.50 7.91 -13.57
N ILE A 677 -2.35 6.60 -13.38
CA ILE A 677 -3.28 5.60 -13.92
C ILE A 677 -4.68 5.79 -13.34
N PHE A 678 -4.82 5.97 -12.02
CA PHE A 678 -6.12 6.20 -11.38
C PHE A 678 -6.78 7.49 -11.88
N VAL A 679 -6.03 8.56 -12.08
CA VAL A 679 -6.53 9.83 -12.64
C VAL A 679 -7.01 9.63 -14.08
N VAL A 680 -6.26 8.90 -14.91
CA VAL A 680 -6.65 8.60 -16.30
C VAL A 680 -7.93 7.76 -16.33
N VAL A 681 -8.00 6.70 -15.53
CA VAL A 681 -9.20 5.84 -15.43
C VAL A 681 -10.41 6.64 -14.95
N SER A 682 -10.22 7.52 -13.95
CA SER A 682 -11.27 8.42 -13.45
C SER A 682 -11.76 9.41 -14.51
N ALA A 683 -10.85 9.97 -15.30
CA ALA A 683 -11.19 10.87 -16.40
C ALA A 683 -11.99 10.16 -17.50
N ILE A 684 -11.59 8.92 -17.86
CA ILE A 684 -12.31 8.08 -18.82
C ILE A 684 -13.72 7.76 -18.29
N LEU A 685 -13.82 7.37 -17.01
CA LEU A 685 -15.09 7.12 -16.35
C LEU A 685 -16.01 8.33 -16.40
N GLY A 686 -15.50 9.49 -15.96
CA GLY A 686 -16.24 10.75 -15.99
C GLY A 686 -16.70 11.13 -17.39
N PHE A 687 -15.80 11.00 -18.38
CA PHE A 687 -16.13 11.24 -19.79
C PHE A 687 -17.29 10.35 -20.26
N VAL A 688 -17.19 9.03 -20.05
CA VAL A 688 -18.20 8.07 -20.51
C VAL A 688 -19.56 8.35 -19.89
N ILE A 689 -19.60 8.63 -18.57
CA ILE A 689 -20.84 8.91 -17.84
C ILE A 689 -21.50 10.19 -18.35
N ILE A 690 -20.72 11.29 -18.38
CA ILE A 690 -21.26 12.60 -18.79
C ILE A 690 -21.68 12.55 -20.27
N TYR A 691 -20.91 11.87 -21.13
CA TYR A 691 -21.25 11.69 -22.53
C TYR A 691 -22.55 10.89 -22.72
N ASN A 692 -22.72 9.77 -21.97
CA ASN A 692 -23.93 8.96 -22.03
C ASN A 692 -25.18 9.75 -21.60
N LEU A 693 -25.09 10.46 -20.49
CA LEU A 693 -26.18 11.27 -19.95
C LEU A 693 -26.47 12.49 -20.82
N GLY A 694 -25.42 13.08 -21.39
CA GLY A 694 -25.55 14.19 -22.32
C GLY A 694 -26.23 13.79 -23.62
N ILE A 695 -25.91 12.63 -24.20
CA ILE A 695 -26.64 12.09 -25.36
C ILE A 695 -28.11 11.85 -25.01
N LEU A 696 -28.38 11.29 -23.82
CA LEU A 696 -29.74 11.09 -23.35
C LEU A 696 -30.51 12.41 -23.28
N SER A 697 -29.90 13.42 -22.64
CA SER A 697 -30.49 14.76 -22.56
C SER A 697 -30.73 15.39 -23.92
N PHE A 698 -29.81 15.19 -24.86
CA PHE A 698 -29.93 15.71 -26.23
C PHE A 698 -31.11 15.08 -26.98
N THR A 699 -31.21 13.76 -27.02
CA THR A 699 -32.28 13.07 -27.79
C THR A 699 -33.66 13.29 -27.21
N GLU A 700 -33.81 13.38 -25.87
CA GLU A 700 -35.13 13.71 -25.27
C GLU A 700 -35.58 15.13 -25.57
N LYS A 701 -34.63 16.03 -25.84
CA LYS A 701 -34.89 17.44 -26.15
C LYS A 701 -34.85 17.77 -27.63
N GLU A 702 -34.54 16.79 -28.49
CA GLU A 702 -34.41 17.02 -29.92
C GLU A 702 -35.63 17.70 -30.53
N TYR A 703 -36.82 17.22 -30.19
CA TYR A 703 -38.10 17.88 -30.58
C TYR A 703 -38.19 19.32 -30.08
N GLN A 704 -37.84 19.55 -28.81
CA GLN A 704 -37.87 20.90 -28.21
C GLN A 704 -36.86 21.83 -28.89
N PHE A 705 -35.68 21.33 -29.22
CA PHE A 705 -34.64 22.08 -29.94
C PHE A 705 -35.06 22.37 -31.38
N ALA A 706 -35.71 21.42 -32.07
CA ALA A 706 -36.28 21.65 -33.40
C ALA A 706 -37.35 22.73 -33.34
N THR A 707 -38.24 22.70 -32.32
CA THR A 707 -39.25 23.73 -32.11
C THR A 707 -38.63 25.12 -31.88
N LEU A 708 -37.58 25.21 -31.05
CA LEU A 708 -36.83 26.46 -30.83
C LEU A 708 -36.21 27.01 -32.11
N LYS A 709 -35.64 26.11 -32.97
CA LYS A 709 -35.12 26.51 -34.30
C LYS A 709 -36.21 27.06 -35.19
N VAL A 710 -37.40 26.46 -35.23
CA VAL A 710 -38.54 26.99 -36.01
C VAL A 710 -39.03 28.33 -35.44
N LEU A 711 -38.93 28.57 -34.14
CA LEU A 711 -39.24 29.86 -33.51
C LEU A 711 -38.12 30.89 -33.70
N GLY A 712 -37.10 30.62 -34.48
CA GLY A 712 -36.02 31.57 -34.87
C GLY A 712 -34.86 31.66 -33.93
N PHE A 713 -34.72 30.75 -32.94
CA PHE A 713 -33.52 30.71 -32.11
C PHE A 713 -32.33 30.22 -32.92
N LYS A 714 -31.19 30.91 -32.77
CA LYS A 714 -29.93 30.51 -33.41
C LYS A 714 -29.34 29.30 -32.75
N ASP A 715 -28.62 28.45 -33.50
CA ASP A 715 -27.93 27.26 -33.00
C ASP A 715 -27.04 27.55 -31.77
N LYS A 716 -26.40 28.70 -31.73
CA LYS A 716 -25.59 29.14 -30.58
C LYS A 716 -26.40 29.31 -29.31
N GLN A 717 -27.58 29.88 -29.39
CA GLN A 717 -28.47 30.12 -28.25
C GLN A 717 -28.99 28.77 -27.68
N ILE A 718 -29.34 27.83 -28.56
CA ILE A 718 -29.77 26.48 -28.17
C ILE A 718 -28.63 25.71 -27.53
N ARG A 719 -27.41 25.81 -28.07
CA ARG A 719 -26.20 25.24 -27.46
C ARG A 719 -25.96 25.81 -26.07
N ASP A 720 -26.02 27.10 -25.89
CA ASP A 720 -25.80 27.75 -24.61
C ASP A 720 -26.81 27.25 -23.52
N ILE A 721 -28.07 27.01 -23.93
CA ILE A 721 -29.07 26.45 -23.00
C ILE A 721 -28.68 25.03 -22.58
N PHE A 722 -28.25 24.21 -23.54
CA PHE A 722 -27.87 22.80 -23.29
C PHE A 722 -26.59 22.70 -22.44
N GLU A 723 -25.56 23.47 -22.78
CA GLU A 723 -24.28 23.46 -22.07
C GLU A 723 -24.42 23.96 -20.64
N LYS A 724 -25.13 25.05 -20.40
CA LYS A 724 -25.37 25.60 -19.06
C LYS A 724 -26.03 24.61 -18.10
N GLN A 725 -26.92 23.75 -18.58
CA GLN A 725 -27.55 22.74 -17.72
C GLN A 725 -26.53 21.75 -17.18
N ASN A 726 -25.70 21.19 -18.05
CA ASN A 726 -24.72 20.20 -17.66
C ASN A 726 -23.62 20.81 -16.76
N ILE A 727 -23.24 22.06 -17.02
CA ILE A 727 -22.30 22.81 -16.19
C ILE A 727 -22.83 22.95 -14.75
N TRP A 728 -24.11 23.37 -14.58
CA TRP A 728 -24.72 23.49 -13.26
C TRP A 728 -24.75 22.15 -12.51
N LEU A 729 -25.10 21.06 -13.19
CA LEU A 729 -25.09 19.73 -12.60
C LEU A 729 -23.68 19.30 -12.17
N SER A 730 -22.67 19.61 -13.00
CA SER A 730 -21.29 19.29 -12.70
C SER A 730 -20.75 20.11 -11.52
N ILE A 731 -21.07 21.39 -11.41
CA ILE A 731 -20.69 22.23 -10.27
C ILE A 731 -21.25 21.65 -8.96
N ILE A 732 -22.56 21.38 -8.93
CA ILE A 732 -23.21 20.82 -7.73
C ILE A 732 -22.60 19.46 -7.35
N ALA A 733 -22.39 18.61 -8.36
CA ALA A 733 -21.81 17.28 -8.15
C ALA A 733 -20.38 17.34 -7.65
N SER A 734 -19.55 18.24 -8.22
CA SER A 734 -18.16 18.41 -7.77
C SER A 734 -18.09 18.89 -6.32
N PHE A 735 -18.94 19.87 -5.94
CA PHE A 735 -19.00 20.30 -4.52
C PHE A 735 -19.37 19.19 -3.54
N ILE A 736 -20.19 18.22 -3.96
CA ILE A 736 -20.52 17.04 -3.15
C ILE A 736 -19.38 16.02 -3.22
N GLY A 737 -18.74 15.88 -4.37
CA GLY A 737 -17.65 14.93 -4.62
C GLY A 737 -16.37 15.26 -3.84
N LEU A 738 -16.08 16.55 -3.59
CA LEU A 738 -14.89 16.97 -2.83
C LEU A 738 -14.86 16.37 -1.41
N PRO A 739 -15.87 16.57 -0.53
CA PRO A 739 -15.85 15.99 0.81
C PRO A 739 -15.93 14.45 0.79
N LEU A 740 -16.64 13.86 -0.17
CA LEU A 740 -16.67 12.41 -0.31
C LEU A 740 -15.32 11.84 -0.72
N GLY A 741 -14.55 12.58 -1.53
CA GLY A 741 -13.18 12.21 -1.87
C GLY A 741 -12.26 12.23 -0.65
N PHE A 742 -12.40 13.22 0.24
CA PHE A 742 -11.69 13.24 1.52
C PHE A 742 -12.03 12.02 2.37
N ILE A 743 -13.33 11.76 2.57
CA ILE A 743 -13.80 10.60 3.37
C ILE A 743 -13.27 9.29 2.78
N MET A 744 -13.24 9.16 1.46
CA MET A 744 -12.71 7.98 0.80
C MET A 744 -11.20 7.82 1.02
N THR A 745 -10.44 8.91 0.91
CA THR A 745 -8.99 8.90 1.18
C THR A 745 -8.69 8.52 2.62
N ASP A 746 -9.40 9.15 3.57
CA ASP A 746 -9.23 8.87 5.01
C ASP A 746 -9.61 7.43 5.36
N TYR A 747 -10.69 6.91 4.76
CA TYR A 747 -11.10 5.52 4.93
C TYR A 747 -10.04 4.53 4.40
N ILE A 748 -9.47 4.81 3.23
CA ILE A 748 -8.41 3.99 2.64
C ILE A 748 -7.20 3.95 3.56
N PHE A 749 -6.69 5.10 4.02
CA PHE A 749 -5.54 5.12 4.91
C PHE A 749 -5.79 4.37 6.22
N ARG A 750 -6.97 4.54 6.83
CA ARG A 750 -7.30 3.83 8.08
C ARG A 750 -7.43 2.32 7.95
N MET A 751 -7.80 1.83 6.75
CA MET A 751 -8.01 0.41 6.51
C MET A 751 -6.81 -0.30 5.88
N ALA A 752 -6.01 0.44 5.12
CA ALA A 752 -4.89 -0.12 4.40
C ALA A 752 -3.59 -0.07 5.20
N LEU A 753 -3.39 0.98 6.02
CA LEU A 753 -2.21 1.05 6.87
C LEU A 753 -2.32 0.01 7.99
N GLY A 754 -1.35 -0.89 8.06
CA GLY A 754 -1.22 -1.89 9.10
C GLY A 754 -1.24 -1.31 10.52
N GLU A 755 -1.16 -2.15 11.52
CA GLU A 755 -1.26 -1.71 12.92
C GLU A 755 -0.14 -0.75 13.34
N ASN A 756 1.00 -0.82 12.69
CA ASN A 756 2.20 -0.04 13.03
C ASN A 756 2.17 1.42 12.57
N TYR A 757 1.39 1.78 11.55
CA TYR A 757 1.36 3.14 11.00
C TYR A 757 0.09 3.90 11.39
N ASP A 758 0.21 5.16 11.83
CA ASP A 758 -0.94 6.02 12.15
C ASP A 758 -0.79 7.42 11.56
N PHE A 759 -1.28 7.59 10.34
CA PHE A 759 -1.40 8.92 9.76
C PHE A 759 -2.75 9.12 9.06
N ASN A 760 -3.36 10.26 9.33
CA ASN A 760 -4.66 10.64 8.81
C ASN A 760 -4.53 11.32 7.45
N ALA A 761 -5.58 11.22 6.63
CA ALA A 761 -5.64 11.92 5.36
C ALA A 761 -5.52 13.44 5.55
N LYS A 762 -4.54 14.04 4.89
CA LYS A 762 -4.30 15.50 4.91
C LYS A 762 -4.18 16.03 3.50
N ILE A 763 -5.31 16.53 2.97
CA ILE A 763 -5.42 16.96 1.58
C ILE A 763 -5.21 18.47 1.48
N LYS A 764 -4.29 18.90 0.61
CA LYS A 764 -4.01 20.32 0.35
C LYS A 764 -5.17 20.99 -0.38
N VAL A 765 -5.41 22.28 -0.11
CA VAL A 765 -6.46 23.06 -0.78
C VAL A 765 -6.29 23.04 -2.31
N VAL A 766 -5.04 23.01 -2.78
CA VAL A 766 -4.70 22.95 -4.22
C VAL A 766 -5.29 21.69 -4.86
N THR A 767 -5.29 20.56 -4.20
CA THR A 767 -5.87 19.31 -4.70
C THR A 767 -7.39 19.41 -4.88
N TYR A 768 -8.10 20.04 -3.95
CA TYR A 768 -9.53 20.31 -4.14
C TYR A 768 -9.80 21.22 -5.35
N ILE A 769 -8.95 22.21 -5.57
CA ILE A 769 -9.03 23.10 -6.73
C ILE A 769 -8.78 22.30 -8.02
N ILE A 770 -7.73 21.50 -8.06
CA ILE A 770 -7.39 20.63 -9.21
C ILE A 770 -8.54 19.65 -9.52
N ALA A 771 -9.09 19.00 -8.51
CA ALA A 771 -10.19 18.06 -8.69
C ALA A 771 -11.48 18.72 -9.17
N PHE A 772 -11.80 19.89 -8.63
CA PHE A 772 -12.94 20.68 -9.09
C PHE A 772 -12.79 21.11 -10.56
N PHE A 773 -11.69 21.74 -10.90
CA PHE A 773 -11.46 22.18 -12.27
C PHE A 773 -11.21 21.02 -13.23
N GLY A 774 -10.57 19.94 -12.80
CA GLY A 774 -10.37 18.73 -13.61
C GLY A 774 -11.69 18.08 -14.00
N SER A 775 -12.57 17.82 -13.04
CA SER A 775 -13.91 17.27 -13.31
C SER A 775 -14.77 18.22 -14.16
N MET A 776 -14.63 19.52 -13.94
CA MET A 776 -15.29 20.55 -14.74
C MET A 776 -14.79 20.57 -16.17
N LEU A 777 -13.48 20.39 -16.38
CA LEU A 777 -12.86 20.35 -17.71
C LEU A 777 -13.35 19.14 -18.51
N VAL A 778 -13.43 17.95 -17.88
CA VAL A 778 -14.04 16.76 -18.48
C VAL A 778 -15.49 17.05 -18.90
N SER A 779 -16.27 17.67 -18.02
CA SER A 779 -17.65 18.04 -18.31
C SER A 779 -17.76 19.03 -19.47
N LEU A 780 -16.96 20.07 -19.49
CA LEU A 780 -16.92 21.07 -20.60
C LEU A 780 -16.52 20.43 -21.92
N PHE A 781 -15.53 19.55 -21.91
CA PHE A 781 -15.10 18.84 -23.12
C PHE A 781 -16.21 17.98 -23.70
N VAL A 782 -16.88 17.18 -22.86
CA VAL A 782 -18.03 16.37 -23.28
C VAL A 782 -19.15 17.23 -23.81
N ASN A 783 -19.48 18.33 -23.13
CA ASN A 783 -20.51 19.26 -23.57
C ASN A 783 -20.23 19.87 -24.94
N LYS A 784 -18.97 20.23 -25.19
CA LYS A 784 -18.52 20.76 -26.50
C LYS A 784 -18.64 19.71 -27.61
N VAL A 785 -18.35 18.43 -27.30
CA VAL A 785 -18.51 17.32 -28.24
C VAL A 785 -19.99 17.09 -28.58
N LEU A 786 -20.86 17.13 -27.57
CA LEU A 786 -22.29 16.88 -27.72
C LEU A 786 -23.04 18.06 -28.38
N SER A 787 -22.67 19.28 -28.03
CA SER A 787 -23.35 20.48 -28.56
C SER A 787 -23.19 20.63 -30.09
N LYS A 788 -22.13 20.06 -30.68
CA LYS A 788 -21.96 19.98 -32.13
C LYS A 788 -23.10 19.20 -32.81
N LYS A 789 -23.79 18.28 -32.12
CA LYS A 789 -24.94 17.56 -32.66
C LYS A 789 -26.16 18.45 -32.88
N ILE A 790 -26.28 19.55 -32.13
CA ILE A 790 -27.38 20.53 -32.29
C ILE A 790 -27.41 21.11 -33.69
N ASN A 791 -26.24 21.34 -34.29
CA ASN A 791 -26.15 21.88 -35.68
C ASN A 791 -26.71 20.91 -36.72
N LYS A 792 -26.74 19.60 -36.41
CA LYS A 792 -27.22 18.53 -37.31
C LYS A 792 -28.68 18.19 -37.15
N ILE A 793 -29.43 18.90 -36.29
CA ILE A 793 -30.87 18.69 -36.12
C ILE A 793 -31.61 19.15 -37.39
N ASP A 794 -32.25 18.18 -38.07
CA ASP A 794 -33.17 18.46 -39.16
C ASP A 794 -34.56 18.79 -38.57
N MET A 795 -35.01 20.04 -38.79
CA MET A 795 -36.26 20.54 -38.27
C MET A 795 -37.47 19.77 -38.80
N VAL A 796 -37.41 19.38 -40.11
CA VAL A 796 -38.55 18.74 -40.77
C VAL A 796 -38.72 17.31 -40.25
N THR A 797 -37.64 16.54 -40.24
CA THR A 797 -37.66 15.14 -39.79
C THR A 797 -37.93 15.04 -38.29
N SER A 798 -37.40 15.97 -37.47
CA SER A 798 -37.60 15.96 -36.02
C SER A 798 -38.99 16.34 -35.59
N LEU A 799 -39.72 17.14 -36.41
CA LEU A 799 -41.11 17.54 -36.14
C LEU A 799 -42.12 16.56 -36.74
N LYS A 800 -41.83 16.00 -37.96
CA LYS A 800 -42.69 14.98 -38.59
C LYS A 800 -42.60 13.57 -37.96
N GLY A 801 -41.55 13.25 -37.23
CA GLY A 801 -41.37 11.92 -36.62
C GLY A 801 -42.34 11.59 -35.48
N ASN A 802 -43.32 12.45 -35.17
CA ASN A 802 -44.36 12.27 -34.18
C ASN A 802 -45.80 12.26 -34.78
N GLU A 803 -45.93 12.34 -36.13
CA GLU A 803 -47.16 11.97 -36.82
C GLU A 803 -47.01 10.49 -37.28
#